data_cf49dd45b583d5bdaf79dde6658f03c4
#
_entry.id   cf49dd45b583d5bdaf79dde6658f03c4
#
_cell.length_a   1.000
_cell.length_b   1.000
_cell.length_c   1.000
_cell.angle_alpha   90.00
_cell.angle_beta   90.00
_cell.angle_gamma   90.00
#
_symmetry.space_group_name_H-M   'P 1'
#
loop_
_entity.id
_entity.type
_entity.pdbx_description
1 polymer ?
#
loop_
_entity_poly.entity_id
_entity_poly.type
_entity_poly.pdbx_seq_one_letter_code
_entity_poly.pdbx_strand_id
1 'polypeptide(L)'
;PTILAAAEQFAKVQELLAGEDRALWRAYGDLLPLRGFADQVRQFVLRAQEALLRPEDIEREAERRHLGGWTELAGFLRRYLEVLDAQDAVDFAGLVEQAAVAAELDEPMFDHVLVDDHQDSTFAAERLLAGLRPPSLVVAGNVDAHVFSFQGTTVAPLQRFTERFPTASTVELDTVHRGEGVVREARFAAHTSEEHVGVARELRRIHVEEGVAWRDLAVLVRRQSAHVGGLLRALDDGGVPRHVPESGLALAAEPATVPYTLALRWIARPAERDVLVEPVLTSELGGLSPAVARGLLREARGRGLPPAGALELGHGLTQGEAGRLATLREVLGEAQTRSASVIDAFRTLWEGLPYSQRLVAGADGPALARRDLDAVVAFAQAVERSGGSTDPSVVAFVDLLDAGEGGPGVSGTGDPDADAVQVRTAHGAAGMEFDTVVLVGAVEGDFPSLARPEPMFDLAVLEGESTRSELMRHRLADERRLFRSVLGRARRRVLLTASDPRGGEDGARSRFVDELGIPWSPMVPAPAQPVSLGEAAAMWRRTLADRSAAAPQRLAAIDGLLTMGVDPRRWWFQRDWTDTGRPLHETLRLSFSRLDTLENCELQFVLGEELGLSKRGGYQAWVGRLVHELVDRCEAGDIERTLEALVAELDAAWDDGQFPSRAVSAAFRRMATEKMLPNWLKAFGDLPAAATEVSFTFPFDDATISGKIDRIGPHDRGFRITDFKTGNPDKAPKPAESLQLGIYYLAVVLSDELAAYRPVRAVDLSFLRGHWRTGEIVSPAWPISPTGEDEYQARIRERLSALIERIRELDEAETYRPDPGAECFFCDFKPLCSLYPEGQPLFPAEAVP
;
A
#
# COMPACT_ATOMS: atom_id res chain seq x y z
N PRO A 1 -41.43 5.57 15.58
CA PRO A 1 -40.53 6.01 14.53
C PRO A 1 -39.67 4.88 13.98
N THR A 2 -39.29 5.00 12.69
CA THR A 2 -38.33 4.10 12.07
C THR A 2 -36.92 4.46 12.52
N ILE A 3 -36.16 3.49 13.05
CA ILE A 3 -34.79 3.73 13.48
C ILE A 3 -33.85 3.60 12.27
N LEU A 4 -33.09 4.66 11.98
CA LEU A 4 -32.08 4.66 10.93
C LEU A 4 -30.77 4.04 11.44
N ALA A 5 -30.34 2.96 10.81
CA ALA A 5 -28.99 2.45 10.99
C ALA A 5 -27.94 3.39 10.40
N ALA A 6 -26.65 3.22 10.74
CA ALA A 6 -25.57 4.13 10.32
C ALA A 6 -25.49 4.32 8.80
N ALA A 7 -25.70 3.26 8.02
CA ALA A 7 -25.70 3.32 6.57
C ALA A 7 -26.90 4.10 6.00
N GLU A 8 -28.08 3.92 6.62
CA GLU A 8 -29.31 4.64 6.25
C GLU A 8 -29.21 6.12 6.61
N GLN A 9 -28.63 6.42 7.79
CA GLN A 9 -28.32 7.78 8.20
C GLN A 9 -27.37 8.46 7.21
N PHE A 10 -26.31 7.76 6.79
CA PHE A 10 -25.39 8.28 5.79
C PHE A 10 -26.06 8.57 4.46
N ALA A 11 -26.85 7.61 3.96
CA ALA A 11 -27.63 7.77 2.73
C ALA A 11 -28.58 8.97 2.83
N LYS A 12 -29.25 9.17 3.98
CA LYS A 12 -30.14 10.30 4.22
C LYS A 12 -29.39 11.62 4.21
N VAL A 13 -28.25 11.71 4.90
CA VAL A 13 -27.39 12.90 4.88
C VAL A 13 -26.91 13.22 3.46
N GLN A 14 -26.51 12.21 2.70
CA GLN A 14 -26.09 12.39 1.30
C GLN A 14 -27.24 12.87 0.40
N GLU A 15 -28.42 12.28 0.55
CA GLU A 15 -29.65 12.69 -0.16
C GLU A 15 -29.97 14.18 0.10
N LEU A 16 -29.95 14.60 1.37
CA LEU A 16 -30.22 15.97 1.75
C LEU A 16 -29.18 16.94 1.21
N LEU A 17 -27.89 16.59 1.33
CA LEU A 17 -26.81 17.44 0.80
C LEU A 17 -26.88 17.59 -0.72
N ALA A 18 -27.28 16.54 -1.44
CA ALA A 18 -27.48 16.61 -2.89
C ALA A 18 -28.61 17.54 -3.30
N GLY A 19 -29.60 17.74 -2.42
CA GLY A 19 -30.73 18.67 -2.62
C GLY A 19 -30.48 20.09 -2.11
N GLU A 20 -29.34 20.36 -1.47
CA GLU A 20 -29.04 21.66 -0.90
C GLU A 20 -28.75 22.73 -1.97
N ASP A 21 -29.24 23.95 -1.74
CA ASP A 21 -28.88 25.11 -2.56
C ASP A 21 -27.46 25.57 -2.23
N ARG A 22 -26.56 25.49 -3.22
CA ARG A 22 -25.17 25.95 -3.09
C ARG A 22 -25.04 27.39 -2.59
N ALA A 23 -26.05 28.25 -2.86
CA ALA A 23 -26.03 29.62 -2.40
C ALA A 23 -26.13 29.74 -0.87
N LEU A 24 -26.67 28.74 -0.18
CA LEU A 24 -26.73 28.64 1.28
C LEU A 24 -25.43 28.13 1.89
N TRP A 25 -24.56 27.54 1.09
CA TRP A 25 -23.28 26.94 1.52
C TRP A 25 -22.10 27.74 0.98
N ARG A 26 -21.90 28.95 1.51
CA ARG A 26 -20.82 29.85 1.06
C ARG A 26 -19.42 29.31 1.33
N ALA A 27 -19.25 28.64 2.47
CA ALA A 27 -17.97 28.07 2.86
C ALA A 27 -17.70 26.69 2.22
N TYR A 28 -18.73 25.87 2.03
CA TYR A 28 -18.58 24.45 1.68
C TYR A 28 -19.34 24.02 0.42
N GLY A 29 -19.92 24.96 -0.33
CA GLY A 29 -20.77 24.65 -1.49
C GLY A 29 -20.14 23.77 -2.57
N ASP A 30 -18.80 23.88 -2.76
CA ASP A 30 -18.07 23.03 -3.70
C ASP A 30 -17.83 21.61 -3.17
N LEU A 31 -18.01 21.37 -1.87
CA LEU A 31 -17.79 20.09 -1.24
C LEU A 31 -19.06 19.24 -1.14
N LEU A 32 -20.26 19.83 -1.36
CA LEU A 32 -21.54 19.16 -1.23
C LEU A 32 -21.64 17.83 -2.01
N PRO A 33 -21.09 17.69 -3.24
CA PRO A 33 -21.15 16.44 -3.99
C PRO A 33 -20.17 15.38 -3.48
N LEU A 34 -19.24 15.76 -2.59
CA LEU A 34 -18.17 14.85 -2.16
C LEU A 34 -18.67 13.91 -1.06
N ARG A 35 -18.52 12.61 -1.27
CA ARG A 35 -18.86 11.59 -0.28
C ARG A 35 -18.15 11.80 1.06
N GLY A 36 -16.84 12.14 1.04
CA GLY A 36 -16.09 12.42 2.26
C GLY A 36 -16.64 13.59 3.06
N PHE A 37 -17.20 14.61 2.37
CA PHE A 37 -17.88 15.73 3.03
C PHE A 37 -19.18 15.28 3.69
N ALA A 38 -19.99 14.46 3.00
CA ALA A 38 -21.21 13.90 3.56
C ALA A 38 -20.93 13.07 4.84
N ASP A 39 -19.84 12.30 4.88
CA ASP A 39 -19.45 11.58 6.09
C ASP A 39 -19.03 12.53 7.22
N GLN A 40 -18.28 13.60 6.94
CA GLN A 40 -17.94 14.62 7.94
C GLN A 40 -19.17 15.33 8.51
N VAL A 41 -20.16 15.61 7.64
CA VAL A 41 -21.44 16.22 8.07
C VAL A 41 -22.25 15.21 8.91
N ARG A 42 -22.30 13.94 8.54
CA ARG A 42 -22.94 12.88 9.32
C ARG A 42 -22.33 12.77 10.73
N GLN A 43 -21.00 12.74 10.80
CA GLN A 43 -20.29 12.70 12.07
C GLN A 43 -20.57 13.95 12.93
N PHE A 44 -20.65 15.13 12.30
CA PHE A 44 -21.02 16.36 12.98
C PHE A 44 -22.46 16.26 13.56
N VAL A 45 -23.42 15.82 12.76
CA VAL A 45 -24.82 15.64 13.18
C VAL A 45 -24.93 14.71 14.39
N LEU A 46 -24.25 13.56 14.32
CA LEU A 46 -24.22 12.59 15.42
C LEU A 46 -23.67 13.21 16.71
N ARG A 47 -22.48 13.82 16.63
CA ARG A 47 -21.81 14.40 17.79
C ARG A 47 -22.59 15.58 18.38
N ALA A 48 -23.21 16.41 17.55
CA ALA A 48 -24.02 17.54 18.02
C ALA A 48 -25.22 17.06 18.85
N GLN A 49 -25.91 16.02 18.40
CA GLN A 49 -27.02 15.41 19.13
C GLN A 49 -26.54 14.73 20.43
N GLU A 50 -25.45 13.96 20.40
CA GLU A 50 -24.87 13.33 21.60
C GLU A 50 -24.42 14.35 22.65
N ALA A 51 -23.96 15.53 22.20
CA ALA A 51 -23.61 16.67 23.05
C ALA A 51 -24.82 17.52 23.46
N LEU A 52 -26.02 17.18 23.02
CA LEU A 52 -27.27 17.94 23.25
C LEU A 52 -27.21 19.37 22.72
N LEU A 53 -26.39 19.63 21.68
CA LEU A 53 -26.29 20.92 21.03
C LEU A 53 -27.43 21.11 20.03
N ARG A 54 -28.26 22.13 20.25
CA ARG A 54 -29.29 22.52 19.29
C ARG A 54 -28.72 23.38 18.16
N PRO A 55 -29.37 23.45 17.00
CA PRO A 55 -28.94 24.34 15.91
C PRO A 55 -28.72 25.79 16.37
N GLU A 56 -29.57 26.30 17.26
CA GLU A 56 -29.50 27.67 17.79
C GLU A 56 -28.27 27.87 18.70
N ASP A 57 -27.84 26.84 19.42
CA ASP A 57 -26.67 26.89 20.28
C ASP A 57 -25.39 26.96 19.43
N ILE A 58 -25.37 26.18 18.35
CA ILE A 58 -24.26 26.17 17.39
C ILE A 58 -24.18 27.49 16.64
N GLU A 59 -25.32 28.04 16.16
CA GLU A 59 -25.37 29.33 15.49
C GLU A 59 -24.84 30.44 16.39
N ARG A 60 -25.34 30.51 17.62
CA ARG A 60 -24.93 31.51 18.61
C ARG A 60 -23.44 31.50 18.90
N GLU A 61 -22.88 30.33 19.05
CA GLU A 61 -21.47 30.12 19.34
C GLU A 61 -20.58 30.38 18.11
N ALA A 62 -21.06 29.98 16.94
CA ALA A 62 -20.40 30.26 15.66
C ALA A 62 -20.35 31.78 15.38
N GLU A 63 -21.42 32.53 15.63
CA GLU A 63 -21.46 33.98 15.48
C GLU A 63 -20.50 34.66 16.48
N ARG A 64 -20.55 34.25 17.75
CA ARG A 64 -19.69 34.76 18.81
C ARG A 64 -18.20 34.63 18.50
N ARG A 65 -17.82 33.52 17.86
CA ARG A 65 -16.42 33.18 17.55
C ARG A 65 -16.00 33.43 16.12
N HIS A 66 -16.89 34.00 15.30
CA HIS A 66 -16.66 34.27 13.88
C HIS A 66 -16.27 33.04 13.09
N LEU A 67 -16.88 31.87 13.38
CA LEU A 67 -16.67 30.63 12.70
C LEU A 67 -17.51 30.54 11.41
N GLY A 68 -16.98 31.05 10.31
CA GLY A 68 -17.66 30.99 9.02
C GLY A 68 -17.94 29.54 8.62
N GLY A 69 -19.12 29.24 8.10
CA GLY A 69 -19.54 27.91 7.68
C GLY A 69 -20.20 27.07 8.78
N TRP A 70 -20.02 27.35 10.06
CA TRP A 70 -20.70 26.65 11.14
C TRP A 70 -22.19 26.98 11.24
N THR A 71 -22.61 28.20 10.83
CA THR A 71 -24.01 28.54 10.67
C THR A 71 -24.69 27.75 9.55
N GLU A 72 -23.93 27.37 8.50
CA GLU A 72 -24.41 26.51 7.42
C GLU A 72 -24.69 25.10 7.93
N LEU A 73 -23.78 24.56 8.76
CA LEU A 73 -23.94 23.26 9.41
C LEU A 73 -25.11 23.25 10.41
N ALA A 74 -25.28 24.31 11.20
CA ALA A 74 -26.42 24.44 12.10
C ALA A 74 -27.75 24.47 11.33
N GLY A 75 -27.78 25.22 10.20
CA GLY A 75 -28.92 25.22 9.30
C GLY A 75 -29.21 23.85 8.68
N PHE A 76 -28.17 23.08 8.31
CA PHE A 76 -28.33 21.70 7.86
C PHE A 76 -28.87 20.79 8.95
N LEU A 77 -28.31 20.86 10.16
CA LEU A 77 -28.77 20.06 11.31
C LEU A 77 -30.27 20.31 11.58
N ARG A 78 -30.73 21.56 11.50
CA ARG A 78 -32.15 21.90 11.64
C ARG A 78 -33.02 21.19 10.60
N ARG A 79 -32.65 21.30 9.33
CA ARG A 79 -33.37 20.65 8.23
C ARG A 79 -33.34 19.13 8.31
N TYR A 80 -32.20 18.54 8.72
CA TYR A 80 -32.08 17.12 8.96
C TYR A 80 -33.08 16.63 10.01
N LEU A 81 -33.14 17.31 11.16
CA LEU A 81 -34.07 16.95 12.25
C LEU A 81 -35.54 17.15 11.82
N GLU A 82 -35.87 18.23 11.09
CA GLU A 82 -37.19 18.46 10.55
C GLU A 82 -37.64 17.38 9.55
N VAL A 83 -36.71 16.89 8.71
CA VAL A 83 -37.00 15.81 7.76
C VAL A 83 -37.21 14.47 8.49
N LEU A 84 -36.40 14.17 9.50
CA LEU A 84 -36.60 12.95 10.30
C LEU A 84 -37.95 12.98 11.01
N ASP A 85 -38.32 14.10 11.64
CA ASP A 85 -39.63 14.28 12.29
C ASP A 85 -40.79 14.11 11.32
N ALA A 86 -40.68 14.73 10.12
CA ALA A 86 -41.71 14.63 9.08
C ALA A 86 -41.87 13.20 8.51
N GLN A 87 -40.85 12.38 8.60
CA GLN A 87 -40.82 10.99 8.13
C GLN A 87 -41.09 9.95 9.22
N ASP A 88 -41.41 10.37 10.45
CA ASP A 88 -41.49 9.52 11.63
C ASP A 88 -40.27 8.61 11.75
N ALA A 89 -39.07 9.19 11.56
CA ALA A 89 -37.77 8.50 11.63
C ALA A 89 -36.92 9.10 12.74
N VAL A 90 -35.98 8.31 13.26
CA VAL A 90 -35.02 8.72 14.27
C VAL A 90 -33.71 7.99 14.07
N ASP A 91 -32.59 8.69 14.26
CA ASP A 91 -31.27 8.07 14.36
C ASP A 91 -30.96 7.65 15.80
N PHE A 92 -29.84 6.94 16.02
CA PHE A 92 -29.52 6.43 17.37
C PHE A 92 -29.33 7.53 18.40
N ALA A 93 -28.73 8.68 18.03
CA ALA A 93 -28.56 9.79 18.97
C ALA A 93 -29.89 10.44 19.31
N GLY A 94 -30.74 10.69 18.32
CA GLY A 94 -32.09 11.18 18.50
C GLY A 94 -33.00 10.22 19.32
N LEU A 95 -32.80 8.92 19.16
CA LEU A 95 -33.51 7.91 19.96
C LEU A 95 -33.23 8.07 21.45
N VAL A 96 -31.94 8.25 21.82
CA VAL A 96 -31.56 8.48 23.25
C VAL A 96 -32.15 9.79 23.78
N GLU A 97 -32.15 10.85 22.97
CA GLU A 97 -32.75 12.13 23.33
C GLU A 97 -34.26 12.04 23.50
N GLN A 98 -34.97 11.37 22.58
CA GLN A 98 -36.42 11.13 22.71
C GLN A 98 -36.76 10.27 23.94
N ALA A 99 -35.94 9.24 24.22
CA ALA A 99 -36.08 8.44 25.41
C ALA A 99 -35.88 9.27 26.71
N ALA A 100 -34.93 10.21 26.71
CA ALA A 100 -34.71 11.12 27.82
C ALA A 100 -35.95 12.04 28.05
N VAL A 101 -36.52 12.59 26.98
CA VAL A 101 -37.74 13.39 27.04
C VAL A 101 -38.90 12.57 27.56
N ALA A 102 -39.10 11.36 27.08
CA ALA A 102 -40.14 10.47 27.57
C ALA A 102 -39.98 10.15 29.06
N ALA A 103 -38.75 9.82 29.48
CA ALA A 103 -38.43 9.54 30.88
C ALA A 103 -38.67 10.76 31.82
N GLU A 104 -38.47 11.99 31.32
CA GLU A 104 -38.76 13.23 32.06
C GLU A 104 -40.29 13.43 32.32
N LEU A 105 -41.11 12.93 31.40
CA LEU A 105 -42.59 13.10 31.43
C LEU A 105 -43.26 11.97 32.20
N ASP A 106 -42.74 10.78 32.22
CA ASP A 106 -43.31 9.58 32.83
C ASP A 106 -42.99 9.50 34.33
N GLU A 107 -43.73 8.64 35.05
CA GLU A 107 -43.39 8.29 36.42
C GLU A 107 -42.14 7.39 36.46
N PRO A 108 -41.34 7.41 37.54
CA PRO A 108 -40.16 6.54 37.66
C PRO A 108 -40.53 5.08 37.44
N MET A 109 -39.90 4.46 36.45
CA MET A 109 -40.15 3.06 36.08
C MET A 109 -39.29 2.05 36.81
N PHE A 110 -38.22 2.50 37.48
CA PHE A 110 -37.24 1.64 38.12
C PHE A 110 -36.96 2.11 39.53
N ASP A 111 -36.92 1.17 40.49
CA ASP A 111 -36.53 1.45 41.87
C ASP A 111 -35.00 1.62 41.99
N HIS A 112 -34.25 0.88 41.21
CA HIS A 112 -32.79 0.89 41.19
C HIS A 112 -32.27 0.93 39.75
N VAL A 113 -31.33 1.82 39.50
CA VAL A 113 -30.58 1.90 38.23
C VAL A 113 -29.10 1.76 38.55
N LEU A 114 -28.46 0.77 37.94
CA LEU A 114 -27.01 0.52 38.01
C LEU A 114 -26.42 0.73 36.63
N VAL A 115 -25.40 1.57 36.55
CA VAL A 115 -24.70 1.91 35.30
C VAL A 115 -23.24 1.52 35.45
N ASP A 116 -22.79 0.63 34.62
CA ASP A 116 -21.35 0.30 34.48
C ASP A 116 -20.73 1.10 33.34
N ASP A 117 -19.40 1.25 33.38
CA ASP A 117 -18.60 1.96 32.36
C ASP A 117 -19.10 3.39 32.03
N HIS A 118 -19.57 4.12 33.07
CA HIS A 118 -20.12 5.47 32.89
C HIS A 118 -19.12 6.50 32.30
N GLN A 119 -17.81 6.20 32.30
CA GLN A 119 -16.81 7.03 31.64
C GLN A 119 -17.00 7.12 30.10
N ASP A 120 -17.75 6.19 29.51
CA ASP A 120 -18.04 6.16 28.06
C ASP A 120 -19.45 6.69 27.73
N SER A 121 -20.13 7.31 28.69
CA SER A 121 -21.45 7.90 28.51
C SER A 121 -21.41 9.22 27.72
N THR A 122 -22.52 9.51 27.02
CA THR A 122 -22.75 10.81 26.37
C THR A 122 -23.57 11.72 27.27
N PHE A 123 -23.61 13.03 26.97
CA PHE A 123 -24.52 13.95 27.69
C PHE A 123 -25.99 13.60 27.48
N ALA A 124 -26.34 13.05 26.29
CA ALA A 124 -27.70 12.56 26.04
C ALA A 124 -28.06 11.37 26.96
N ALA A 125 -27.12 10.43 27.14
CA ALA A 125 -27.29 9.32 28.09
C ALA A 125 -27.41 9.80 29.55
N GLU A 126 -26.59 10.77 29.96
CA GLU A 126 -26.69 11.38 31.30
C GLU A 126 -28.04 12.05 31.52
N ARG A 127 -28.57 12.75 30.50
CA ARG A 127 -29.92 13.33 30.56
C ARG A 127 -31.01 12.27 30.74
N LEU A 128 -30.88 11.15 30.00
CA LEU A 128 -31.79 10.01 30.17
C LEU A 128 -31.76 9.46 31.59
N LEU A 129 -30.57 9.23 32.17
CA LEU A 129 -30.39 8.78 33.53
C LEU A 129 -31.04 9.75 34.54
N ALA A 130 -30.87 11.05 34.33
CA ALA A 130 -31.51 12.06 35.16
C ALA A 130 -33.03 12.05 35.01
N GLY A 131 -33.57 11.84 33.80
CA GLY A 131 -34.99 11.75 33.49
C GLY A 131 -35.67 10.53 34.09
N LEU A 132 -34.98 9.39 34.23
CA LEU A 132 -35.49 8.17 34.85
C LEU A 132 -35.81 8.33 36.33
N ARG A 133 -35.20 9.27 37.05
CA ARG A 133 -35.45 9.64 38.45
C ARG A 133 -35.59 8.45 39.40
N PRO A 134 -34.71 7.43 39.31
CA PRO A 134 -34.85 6.28 40.20
C PRO A 134 -34.56 6.67 41.64
N PRO A 135 -35.25 6.08 42.65
CA PRO A 135 -34.94 6.27 44.04
C PRO A 135 -33.49 5.93 44.42
N SER A 136 -32.89 5.00 43.70
CA SER A 136 -31.48 4.60 43.87
C SER A 136 -30.79 4.56 42.51
N LEU A 137 -29.71 5.37 42.36
CA LEU A 137 -28.83 5.39 41.18
C LEU A 137 -27.42 5.12 41.64
N VAL A 138 -26.77 4.13 41.03
CA VAL A 138 -25.35 3.83 41.23
C VAL A 138 -24.69 3.83 39.86
N VAL A 139 -23.63 4.60 39.71
CA VAL A 139 -22.81 4.58 38.53
C VAL A 139 -21.40 4.12 38.90
N ALA A 140 -20.83 3.24 38.09
CA ALA A 140 -19.46 2.81 38.19
C ALA A 140 -18.69 3.27 36.93
N GLY A 141 -17.43 3.67 37.11
CA GLY A 141 -16.60 4.06 35.96
C GLY A 141 -15.18 4.37 36.37
N ASN A 142 -14.31 4.36 35.41
CA ASN A 142 -12.91 4.69 35.57
C ASN A 142 -12.49 5.68 34.44
N VAL A 143 -12.12 6.91 34.80
CA VAL A 143 -11.70 7.95 33.89
C VAL A 143 -10.51 7.49 33.00
N ASP A 144 -9.60 6.68 33.56
CA ASP A 144 -8.46 6.14 32.84
C ASP A 144 -8.83 4.98 31.88
N ALA A 145 -10.04 4.43 31.98
CA ALA A 145 -10.54 3.39 31.09
C ALA A 145 -11.33 3.94 29.89
N HIS A 146 -11.55 5.25 29.82
CA HIS A 146 -12.22 5.87 28.66
C HIS A 146 -11.41 5.72 27.38
N VAL A 147 -11.99 5.03 26.39
CA VAL A 147 -11.33 4.70 25.11
C VAL A 147 -12.16 5.05 23.88
N PHE A 148 -13.40 5.51 24.05
CA PHE A 148 -14.36 5.77 22.96
C PHE A 148 -14.48 7.26 22.57
N SER A 149 -13.49 8.09 22.90
CA SER A 149 -13.47 9.52 22.52
C SER A 149 -13.68 9.76 21.02
N PHE A 150 -13.26 8.82 20.18
CA PHE A 150 -13.47 8.90 18.72
C PHE A 150 -14.94 8.80 18.28
N GLN A 151 -15.82 8.26 19.14
CA GLN A 151 -17.27 8.21 18.93
C GLN A 151 -17.99 9.44 19.47
N GLY A 152 -17.28 10.44 20.01
CA GLY A 152 -17.88 11.64 20.59
C GLY A 152 -18.18 11.55 22.06
N THR A 153 -17.90 10.42 22.72
CA THR A 153 -18.03 10.29 24.17
C THR A 153 -16.93 11.06 24.89
N THR A 154 -17.20 11.44 26.13
CA THR A 154 -16.29 12.22 26.96
C THR A 154 -16.35 11.74 28.40
N VAL A 155 -15.26 11.88 29.13
CA VAL A 155 -15.20 11.57 30.57
C VAL A 155 -15.99 12.57 31.44
N ALA A 156 -16.42 13.70 30.86
CA ALA A 156 -17.07 14.79 31.60
C ALA A 156 -18.32 14.35 32.37
N PRO A 157 -19.24 13.51 31.85
CA PRO A 157 -20.39 13.02 32.65
C PRO A 157 -19.96 12.32 33.94
N LEU A 158 -18.94 11.47 33.92
CA LEU A 158 -18.42 10.83 35.11
C LEU A 158 -17.71 11.81 36.05
N GLN A 159 -16.84 12.69 35.51
CA GLN A 159 -16.09 13.66 36.33
C GLN A 159 -16.99 14.68 37.00
N ARG A 160 -18.09 15.09 36.39
CA ARG A 160 -19.05 16.08 36.85
C ARG A 160 -20.31 15.44 37.43
N PHE A 161 -20.32 14.14 37.71
CA PHE A 161 -21.49 13.41 38.15
C PHE A 161 -22.11 14.04 39.41
N THR A 162 -21.31 14.42 40.43
CA THR A 162 -21.76 15.06 41.66
C THR A 162 -22.30 16.49 41.46
N GLU A 163 -21.92 17.18 40.35
CA GLU A 163 -22.53 18.47 40.01
C GLU A 163 -23.95 18.29 39.50
N ARG A 164 -24.22 17.23 38.75
CA ARG A 164 -25.54 16.87 38.23
C ARG A 164 -26.44 16.22 39.31
N PHE A 165 -25.82 15.41 40.19
CA PHE A 165 -26.46 14.68 41.26
C PHE A 165 -25.86 15.09 42.62
N PRO A 166 -26.21 16.27 43.15
CA PRO A 166 -25.55 16.83 44.35
C PRO A 166 -25.66 16.00 45.63
N THR A 167 -26.60 15.06 45.69
CA THR A 167 -26.77 14.14 46.84
C THR A 167 -25.93 12.87 46.69
N ALA A 168 -25.26 12.66 45.57
CA ALA A 168 -24.43 11.49 45.35
C ALA A 168 -23.19 11.48 46.25
N SER A 169 -22.82 10.30 46.74
CA SER A 169 -21.54 10.06 47.41
C SER A 169 -20.60 9.30 46.49
N THR A 170 -19.34 9.68 46.51
CA THR A 170 -18.29 9.00 45.70
C THR A 170 -17.56 7.99 46.58
N VAL A 171 -17.42 6.77 46.09
CA VAL A 171 -16.58 5.73 46.69
C VAL A 171 -15.47 5.40 45.69
N GLU A 172 -14.22 5.59 46.11
CA GLU A 172 -13.06 5.21 45.34
C GLU A 172 -12.63 3.77 45.65
N LEU A 173 -12.50 2.92 44.62
CA LEU A 173 -12.01 1.56 44.76
C LEU A 173 -10.51 1.56 44.50
N ASP A 174 -9.69 1.36 45.51
CA ASP A 174 -8.24 1.42 45.45
C ASP A 174 -7.56 0.04 45.33
N THR A 175 -8.31 -1.03 45.50
CA THR A 175 -7.79 -2.40 45.38
C THR A 175 -7.83 -2.85 43.93
N VAL A 176 -6.65 -3.07 43.37
CA VAL A 176 -6.47 -3.56 42.00
C VAL A 176 -6.44 -5.09 42.01
N HIS A 177 -7.46 -5.72 41.40
CA HIS A 177 -7.55 -7.20 41.30
C HIS A 177 -7.01 -7.73 39.94
N ARG A 178 -6.64 -6.86 39.04
CA ARG A 178 -6.23 -7.18 37.69
C ARG A 178 -4.80 -6.70 37.42
N GLY A 179 -4.03 -7.50 36.71
CA GLY A 179 -2.68 -7.09 36.25
C GLY A 179 -1.55 -7.30 37.26
N GLU A 180 -1.80 -7.78 38.50
CA GLU A 180 -0.72 -8.21 39.41
C GLU A 180 -0.09 -9.50 38.91
N GLY A 181 1.24 -9.55 38.88
CA GLY A 181 1.99 -10.73 38.43
C GLY A 181 1.95 -11.00 36.93
N VAL A 182 1.37 -10.12 36.11
CA VAL A 182 1.33 -10.27 34.65
C VAL A 182 2.73 -10.11 34.06
N VAL A 183 3.19 -11.14 33.35
CA VAL A 183 4.45 -11.11 32.62
C VAL A 183 4.27 -10.24 31.38
N ARG A 184 5.14 -9.26 31.17
CA ARG A 184 5.12 -8.38 30.02
C ARG A 184 6.40 -8.55 29.21
N GLU A 185 6.24 -8.90 27.93
CA GLU A 185 7.35 -9.12 27.00
C GLU A 185 7.17 -8.24 25.78
N ALA A 186 8.28 -7.77 25.20
CA ALA A 186 8.27 -7.05 23.94
C ALA A 186 9.20 -7.74 22.94
N ARG A 187 8.69 -8.02 21.73
CA ARG A 187 9.45 -8.71 20.68
C ARG A 187 9.42 -7.92 19.38
N PHE A 188 10.55 -7.90 18.71
CA PHE A 188 10.75 -7.15 17.49
C PHE A 188 11.12 -8.06 16.33
N ALA A 189 10.42 -7.91 15.20
CA ALA A 189 10.64 -8.60 13.95
C ALA A 189 11.25 -7.66 12.89
N ALA A 190 12.05 -8.19 11.97
CA ALA A 190 12.60 -7.40 10.87
C ALA A 190 11.53 -7.00 9.83
N HIS A 191 10.47 -7.81 9.69
CA HIS A 191 9.41 -7.57 8.73
C HIS A 191 8.04 -7.91 9.31
N THR A 192 6.98 -7.26 8.83
CA THR A 192 5.60 -7.50 9.27
C THR A 192 5.17 -8.97 9.08
N SER A 193 5.61 -9.63 8.00
CA SER A 193 5.33 -11.04 7.78
C SER A 193 5.99 -11.95 8.84
N GLU A 194 7.21 -11.62 9.25
CA GLU A 194 7.91 -12.33 10.34
C GLU A 194 7.20 -12.11 11.68
N GLU A 195 6.72 -10.90 11.95
CA GLU A 195 5.90 -10.60 13.13
C GLU A 195 4.65 -11.49 13.16
N HIS A 196 3.88 -11.54 12.09
CA HIS A 196 2.64 -12.32 12.02
C HIS A 196 2.89 -13.82 12.20
N VAL A 197 3.89 -14.36 11.51
CA VAL A 197 4.27 -15.78 11.65
C VAL A 197 4.77 -16.07 13.06
N GLY A 198 5.56 -15.17 13.64
CA GLY A 198 6.04 -15.26 15.00
C GLY A 198 4.92 -15.25 16.04
N VAL A 199 3.88 -14.43 15.84
CA VAL A 199 2.67 -14.41 16.68
C VAL A 199 1.93 -15.73 16.60
N ALA A 200 1.65 -16.22 15.39
CA ALA A 200 0.98 -17.52 15.20
C ALA A 200 1.74 -18.67 15.88
N ARG A 201 3.06 -18.65 15.73
CA ARG A 201 3.95 -19.63 16.38
C ARG A 201 3.88 -19.55 17.90
N GLU A 202 3.94 -18.35 18.48
CA GLU A 202 3.92 -18.17 19.93
C GLU A 202 2.59 -18.59 20.56
N LEU A 203 1.47 -18.25 19.91
CA LEU A 203 0.15 -18.72 20.35
C LEU A 203 0.06 -20.24 20.33
N ARG A 204 0.57 -20.85 19.26
CA ARG A 204 0.63 -22.32 19.17
C ARG A 204 1.52 -22.94 20.23
N ARG A 205 2.68 -22.32 20.50
CA ARG A 205 3.57 -22.77 21.56
C ARG A 205 2.87 -22.74 22.94
N ILE A 206 2.21 -21.63 23.24
CA ILE A 206 1.48 -21.46 24.51
C ILE A 206 0.38 -22.52 24.64
N HIS A 207 -0.36 -22.79 23.58
CA HIS A 207 -1.40 -23.82 23.59
C HIS A 207 -0.82 -25.21 23.78
N VAL A 208 0.22 -25.58 23.00
CA VAL A 208 0.77 -26.95 23.00
C VAL A 208 1.63 -27.22 24.24
N GLU A 209 2.50 -26.28 24.63
CA GLU A 209 3.43 -26.49 25.73
C GLU A 209 2.86 -26.12 27.11
N GLU A 210 2.01 -25.08 27.17
CA GLU A 210 1.48 -24.57 28.41
C GLU A 210 0.03 -25.03 28.68
N GLY A 211 -0.62 -25.66 27.69
CA GLY A 211 -1.98 -26.21 27.84
C GLY A 211 -3.08 -25.15 27.89
N VAL A 212 -2.83 -23.91 27.48
CA VAL A 212 -3.83 -22.83 27.50
C VAL A 212 -4.84 -23.07 26.37
N ALA A 213 -6.13 -22.98 26.67
CA ALA A 213 -7.18 -23.12 25.67
C ALA A 213 -7.10 -21.97 24.66
N TRP A 214 -7.43 -22.22 23.39
CA TRP A 214 -7.38 -21.20 22.35
C TRP A 214 -8.27 -19.98 22.66
N ARG A 215 -9.46 -20.20 23.22
CA ARG A 215 -10.39 -19.14 23.62
C ARG A 215 -9.86 -18.19 24.71
N ASP A 216 -8.87 -18.64 25.48
CA ASP A 216 -8.21 -17.84 26.49
C ASP A 216 -7.02 -17.04 25.95
N LEU A 217 -6.76 -17.11 24.64
CA LEU A 217 -5.74 -16.36 23.94
C LEU A 217 -6.38 -15.29 23.07
N ALA A 218 -5.81 -14.08 23.08
CA ALA A 218 -6.27 -13.00 22.23
C ALA A 218 -5.12 -12.34 21.45
N VAL A 219 -5.43 -11.96 20.22
CA VAL A 219 -4.58 -11.08 19.40
C VAL A 219 -5.31 -9.76 19.20
N LEU A 220 -4.68 -8.69 19.62
CA LEU A 220 -5.23 -7.36 19.53
C LEU A 220 -4.46 -6.53 18.51
N VAL A 221 -5.18 -5.77 17.70
CA VAL A 221 -4.62 -4.83 16.73
C VAL A 221 -5.17 -3.43 17.00
N ARG A 222 -4.37 -2.40 16.74
CA ARG A 222 -4.86 -1.02 16.89
C ARG A 222 -5.73 -0.61 15.71
N ARG A 223 -5.35 -0.97 14.49
CA ARG A 223 -6.06 -0.69 13.25
C ARG A 223 -6.35 -1.97 12.49
N GLN A 224 -7.52 -2.03 11.89
CA GLN A 224 -7.94 -3.20 11.11
C GLN A 224 -7.12 -3.38 9.83
N SER A 225 -6.79 -2.30 9.13
CA SER A 225 -6.27 -2.36 7.75
C SER A 225 -4.80 -2.76 7.62
N ALA A 226 -3.95 -2.43 8.61
CA ALA A 226 -2.50 -2.59 8.46
C ALA A 226 -2.01 -4.04 8.66
N HIS A 227 -2.56 -4.77 9.62
CA HIS A 227 -2.04 -6.07 10.04
C HIS A 227 -2.98 -7.24 9.78
N VAL A 228 -4.28 -7.01 9.70
CA VAL A 228 -5.30 -8.07 9.80
C VAL A 228 -5.16 -9.14 8.72
N GLY A 229 -5.15 -8.78 7.45
CA GLY A 229 -5.13 -9.78 6.38
C GLY A 229 -3.88 -10.68 6.37
N GLY A 230 -2.71 -10.12 6.72
CA GLY A 230 -1.48 -10.88 6.86
C GLY A 230 -1.47 -11.76 8.11
N LEU A 231 -1.97 -11.22 9.22
CA LEU A 231 -2.10 -11.92 10.49
C LEU A 231 -3.04 -13.12 10.39
N LEU A 232 -4.23 -12.94 9.80
CA LEU A 232 -5.21 -14.02 9.65
C LEU A 232 -4.63 -15.16 8.81
N ARG A 233 -3.93 -14.85 7.72
CA ARG A 233 -3.22 -15.87 6.91
C ARG A 233 -2.16 -16.58 7.72
N ALA A 234 -1.35 -15.86 8.50
CA ALA A 234 -0.31 -16.47 9.30
C ALA A 234 -0.88 -17.40 10.40
N LEU A 235 -2.01 -17.04 11.00
CA LEU A 235 -2.74 -17.88 11.95
C LEU A 235 -3.26 -19.16 11.27
N ASP A 236 -3.87 -19.03 10.09
CA ASP A 236 -4.39 -20.16 9.31
C ASP A 236 -3.26 -21.11 8.88
N ASP A 237 -2.17 -20.58 8.32
CA ASP A 237 -0.98 -21.33 7.91
C ASP A 237 -0.29 -22.00 9.12
N GLY A 238 -0.31 -21.34 10.28
CA GLY A 238 0.18 -21.88 11.55
C GLY A 238 -0.75 -22.92 12.17
N GLY A 239 -1.93 -23.17 11.62
CA GLY A 239 -2.95 -24.07 12.17
C GLY A 239 -3.49 -23.58 13.52
N VAL A 240 -3.60 -22.26 13.72
CA VAL A 240 -4.17 -21.63 14.91
C VAL A 240 -5.64 -21.30 14.62
N PRO A 241 -6.60 -21.97 15.28
CA PRO A 241 -8.00 -21.63 15.12
C PRO A 241 -8.27 -20.23 15.64
N ARG A 242 -9.00 -19.44 14.87
CA ARG A 242 -9.27 -18.04 15.18
C ARG A 242 -10.76 -17.73 15.13
N HIS A 243 -11.19 -16.81 15.97
CA HIS A 243 -12.51 -16.18 15.93
C HIS A 243 -12.37 -14.68 15.76
N VAL A 244 -13.03 -14.15 14.74
CA VAL A 244 -13.10 -12.73 14.43
C VAL A 244 -14.55 -12.28 14.65
N PRO A 245 -14.84 -11.44 15.65
CA PRO A 245 -16.22 -11.05 15.95
C PRO A 245 -16.81 -10.11 14.89
N GLU A 246 -18.14 -10.08 14.85
CA GLU A 246 -18.98 -9.41 13.84
C GLU A 246 -18.67 -7.94 13.58
N SER A 247 -18.25 -7.22 14.60
CA SER A 247 -18.17 -5.74 14.56
C SER A 247 -16.76 -5.20 14.37
N GLY A 248 -15.76 -6.07 14.23
CA GLY A 248 -14.39 -5.62 14.45
C GLY A 248 -13.45 -5.62 13.27
N LEU A 249 -13.59 -6.56 12.36
CA LEU A 249 -12.60 -6.75 11.28
C LEU A 249 -13.32 -6.82 9.94
N ALA A 250 -12.86 -6.02 9.00
CA ALA A 250 -13.51 -5.90 7.71
C ALA A 250 -13.58 -7.27 7.03
N LEU A 251 -14.78 -7.73 6.75
CA LEU A 251 -15.07 -8.97 6.02
C LEU A 251 -14.28 -9.04 4.68
N ALA A 252 -14.01 -7.88 4.09
CA ALA A 252 -13.17 -7.74 2.89
C ALA A 252 -11.69 -8.16 3.10
N ALA A 253 -11.22 -8.23 4.36
CA ALA A 253 -9.85 -8.65 4.70
C ALA A 253 -9.74 -10.15 5.02
N GLU A 254 -10.87 -10.87 5.11
CA GLU A 254 -10.87 -12.32 5.27
C GLU A 254 -10.20 -12.99 4.06
N PRO A 255 -9.25 -13.91 4.28
CA PRO A 255 -8.53 -14.55 3.18
C PRO A 255 -9.42 -15.15 2.10
N ALA A 256 -10.55 -15.75 2.49
CA ALA A 256 -11.50 -16.34 1.55
C ALA A 256 -12.28 -15.31 0.73
N THR A 257 -12.47 -14.09 1.21
CA THR A 257 -13.21 -13.03 0.51
C THR A 257 -12.31 -12.11 -0.32
N VAL A 258 -11.01 -12.03 0.02
CA VAL A 258 -10.02 -11.21 -0.70
C VAL A 258 -10.06 -11.43 -2.21
N PRO A 259 -10.15 -12.67 -2.75
CA PRO A 259 -10.23 -12.87 -4.19
C PRO A 259 -11.40 -12.13 -4.84
N TYR A 260 -12.61 -12.21 -4.25
CA TYR A 260 -13.79 -11.49 -4.75
C TYR A 260 -13.64 -9.97 -4.63
N THR A 261 -13.05 -9.50 -3.52
CA THR A 261 -12.75 -8.07 -3.33
C THR A 261 -11.79 -7.55 -4.42
N LEU A 262 -10.75 -8.33 -4.76
CA LEU A 262 -9.83 -8.01 -5.86
C LEU A 262 -10.55 -7.93 -7.21
N ALA A 263 -11.47 -8.89 -7.50
CA ALA A 263 -12.24 -8.88 -8.73
C ALA A 263 -13.19 -7.67 -8.81
N LEU A 264 -13.89 -7.34 -7.71
CA LEU A 264 -14.75 -6.16 -7.64
C LEU A 264 -13.94 -4.85 -7.81
N ARG A 265 -12.74 -4.76 -7.21
CA ARG A 265 -11.82 -3.63 -7.42
C ARG A 265 -11.33 -3.55 -8.86
N TRP A 266 -11.00 -4.66 -9.47
CA TRP A 266 -10.64 -4.73 -10.90
C TRP A 266 -11.72 -4.12 -11.80
N ILE A 267 -12.99 -4.39 -11.47
CA ILE A 267 -14.14 -3.86 -12.18
C ILE A 267 -14.34 -2.37 -11.88
N ALA A 268 -14.28 -1.98 -10.59
CA ALA A 268 -14.57 -0.62 -10.12
C ALA A 268 -13.47 0.40 -10.45
N ARG A 269 -12.19 -0.03 -10.53
CA ARG A 269 -10.99 0.82 -10.61
C ARG A 269 -10.16 0.53 -11.86
N PRO A 270 -10.60 0.92 -13.06
CA PRO A 270 -9.81 0.67 -14.29
C PRO A 270 -8.39 1.23 -14.25
N ALA A 271 -8.17 2.37 -13.59
CA ALA A 271 -6.86 3.00 -13.44
C ALA A 271 -5.90 2.19 -12.55
N GLU A 272 -6.39 1.31 -11.69
CA GLU A 272 -5.57 0.50 -10.77
C GLU A 272 -5.25 -0.90 -11.33
N ARG A 273 -5.75 -1.26 -12.50
CA ARG A 273 -5.60 -2.62 -13.08
C ARG A 273 -4.15 -3.05 -13.25
N ASP A 274 -3.26 -2.12 -13.53
CA ASP A 274 -1.84 -2.41 -13.67
C ASP A 274 -1.20 -2.90 -12.35
N VAL A 275 -1.72 -2.46 -11.22
CA VAL A 275 -1.30 -2.91 -9.89
C VAL A 275 -2.07 -4.16 -9.45
N LEU A 276 -3.33 -4.27 -9.84
CA LEU A 276 -4.22 -5.36 -9.43
C LEU A 276 -3.99 -6.66 -10.21
N VAL A 277 -3.38 -6.61 -11.41
CA VAL A 277 -3.28 -7.78 -12.29
C VAL A 277 -2.52 -8.95 -11.66
N GLU A 278 -1.37 -8.74 -11.04
CA GLU A 278 -0.61 -9.81 -10.40
C GLU A 278 -1.37 -10.43 -9.21
N PRO A 279 -1.92 -9.65 -8.25
CA PRO A 279 -2.82 -10.17 -7.22
C PRO A 279 -4.02 -10.95 -7.76
N VAL A 280 -4.68 -10.49 -8.82
CA VAL A 280 -5.83 -11.18 -9.43
C VAL A 280 -5.41 -12.51 -10.05
N LEU A 281 -4.31 -12.54 -10.81
CA LEU A 281 -3.79 -13.76 -11.44
C LEU A 281 -3.36 -14.81 -10.42
N THR A 282 -2.77 -14.39 -9.30
CA THR A 282 -2.25 -15.29 -8.26
C THR A 282 -3.26 -15.63 -7.18
N SER A 283 -4.40 -14.92 -7.13
CA SER A 283 -5.50 -15.23 -6.21
C SER A 283 -6.15 -16.57 -6.53
N GLU A 284 -7.00 -17.05 -5.62
CA GLU A 284 -7.79 -18.27 -5.80
C GLU A 284 -8.72 -18.22 -7.04
N LEU A 285 -9.05 -17.04 -7.55
CA LEU A 285 -9.83 -16.88 -8.79
C LEU A 285 -8.99 -17.20 -10.02
N GLY A 286 -7.77 -16.67 -10.08
CA GLY A 286 -6.85 -16.91 -11.20
C GLY A 286 -6.14 -18.25 -11.11
N GLY A 287 -5.77 -18.66 -9.90
CA GLY A 287 -5.13 -19.95 -9.60
C GLY A 287 -3.80 -20.16 -10.32
N LEU A 288 -3.11 -19.10 -10.72
CA LEU A 288 -1.80 -19.17 -11.35
C LEU A 288 -0.69 -19.06 -10.30
N SER A 289 0.41 -19.77 -10.52
CA SER A 289 1.57 -19.60 -9.65
C SER A 289 2.20 -18.21 -9.83
N PRO A 290 2.84 -17.64 -8.80
CA PRO A 290 3.54 -16.37 -8.93
C PRO A 290 4.61 -16.34 -10.05
N ALA A 291 5.23 -17.49 -10.33
CA ALA A 291 6.21 -17.61 -11.41
C ALA A 291 5.54 -17.44 -12.79
N VAL A 292 4.38 -18.07 -12.98
CA VAL A 292 3.60 -17.96 -14.23
C VAL A 292 3.05 -16.55 -14.39
N ALA A 293 2.46 -15.96 -13.35
CA ALA A 293 1.96 -14.59 -13.40
C ALA A 293 3.06 -13.59 -13.78
N ARG A 294 4.24 -13.69 -13.15
CA ARG A 294 5.40 -12.86 -13.53
C ARG A 294 5.91 -13.13 -14.94
N GLY A 295 5.78 -14.38 -15.44
CA GLY A 295 6.05 -14.71 -16.84
C GLY A 295 5.18 -13.92 -17.81
N LEU A 296 3.85 -13.89 -17.56
CA LEU A 296 2.89 -13.13 -18.35
C LEU A 296 3.14 -11.62 -18.26
N LEU A 297 3.50 -11.10 -17.08
CA LEU A 297 3.85 -9.69 -16.91
C LEU A 297 5.11 -9.29 -17.70
N ARG A 298 6.14 -10.16 -17.74
CA ARG A 298 7.33 -9.95 -18.57
C ARG A 298 6.98 -9.96 -20.05
N GLU A 299 6.12 -10.89 -20.46
CA GLU A 299 5.66 -10.96 -21.87
C GLU A 299 4.87 -9.71 -22.25
N ALA A 300 3.99 -9.22 -21.40
CA ALA A 300 3.24 -7.97 -21.61
C ALA A 300 4.21 -6.81 -21.81
N ARG A 301 5.20 -6.68 -20.94
CA ARG A 301 6.25 -5.66 -21.06
C ARG A 301 7.04 -5.79 -22.35
N GLY A 302 7.46 -7.01 -22.72
CA GLY A 302 8.20 -7.28 -23.97
C GLY A 302 7.41 -6.92 -25.24
N ARG A 303 6.07 -6.93 -25.15
CA ARG A 303 5.17 -6.52 -26.24
C ARG A 303 4.76 -5.03 -26.16
N GLY A 304 5.28 -4.27 -25.20
CA GLY A 304 4.90 -2.86 -25.01
C GLY A 304 3.48 -2.68 -24.46
N LEU A 305 2.88 -3.71 -23.88
CA LEU A 305 1.56 -3.65 -23.29
C LEU A 305 1.64 -3.19 -21.83
N PRO A 306 0.60 -2.53 -21.30
CA PRO A 306 0.51 -2.25 -19.87
C PRO A 306 0.44 -3.58 -19.09
N PRO A 307 0.82 -3.59 -17.78
CA PRO A 307 0.76 -4.81 -16.95
C PRO A 307 -0.59 -5.52 -16.98
N ALA A 308 -1.70 -4.78 -16.97
CA ALA A 308 -3.05 -5.33 -17.10
C ALA A 308 -3.25 -6.18 -18.36
N GLY A 309 -2.51 -5.88 -19.43
CA GLY A 309 -2.52 -6.66 -20.68
C GLY A 309 -2.00 -8.09 -20.51
N ALA A 310 -1.35 -8.42 -19.38
CA ALA A 310 -0.96 -9.80 -19.06
C ALA A 310 -2.16 -10.76 -19.02
N LEU A 311 -3.36 -10.26 -18.70
CA LEU A 311 -4.59 -11.05 -18.68
C LEU A 311 -4.97 -11.57 -20.09
N GLU A 312 -4.56 -10.88 -21.17
CA GLU A 312 -4.86 -11.23 -22.55
C GLU A 312 -3.83 -12.18 -23.20
N LEU A 313 -2.74 -12.47 -22.47
CA LEU A 313 -1.65 -13.28 -22.98
C LEU A 313 -1.85 -14.75 -22.61
N GLY A 314 -1.21 -15.65 -23.35
CA GLY A 314 -1.34 -17.09 -23.13
C GLY A 314 -0.14 -17.92 -23.56
N HIS A 315 0.96 -17.28 -23.94
CA HIS A 315 2.14 -18.01 -24.40
C HIS A 315 2.86 -18.68 -23.21
N GLY A 316 3.31 -19.90 -23.41
CA GLY A 316 4.09 -20.64 -22.39
C GLY A 316 3.26 -21.23 -21.25
N LEU A 317 1.93 -21.12 -21.29
CA LEU A 317 1.03 -21.74 -20.32
C LEU A 317 0.77 -23.21 -20.65
N THR A 318 0.60 -24.02 -19.61
CA THR A 318 0.00 -25.35 -19.75
C THR A 318 -1.47 -25.22 -20.17
N GLN A 319 -2.04 -26.28 -20.72
CA GLN A 319 -3.46 -26.30 -21.11
C GLN A 319 -4.38 -25.95 -19.93
N GLY A 320 -4.07 -26.41 -18.73
CA GLY A 320 -4.86 -26.11 -17.53
C GLY A 320 -4.75 -24.65 -17.08
N GLU A 321 -3.57 -24.05 -17.19
CA GLU A 321 -3.34 -22.63 -16.85
C GLU A 321 -4.02 -21.72 -17.88
N ALA A 322 -3.88 -22.04 -19.17
CA ALA A 322 -4.56 -21.31 -20.23
C ALA A 322 -6.09 -21.37 -20.10
N GLY A 323 -6.63 -22.54 -19.72
CA GLY A 323 -8.07 -22.68 -19.44
C GLY A 323 -8.54 -21.79 -18.29
N ARG A 324 -7.82 -21.81 -17.15
CA ARG A 324 -8.14 -20.96 -15.99
C ARG A 324 -8.09 -19.46 -16.34
N LEU A 325 -7.05 -19.05 -17.06
CA LEU A 325 -6.91 -17.65 -17.48
C LEU A 325 -8.04 -17.21 -18.43
N ALA A 326 -8.41 -18.07 -19.37
CA ALA A 326 -9.53 -17.80 -20.28
C ALA A 326 -10.85 -17.64 -19.52
N THR A 327 -11.16 -18.56 -18.60
CA THR A 327 -12.33 -18.48 -17.72
C THR A 327 -12.33 -17.20 -16.87
N LEU A 328 -11.20 -16.88 -16.25
CA LEU A 328 -11.06 -15.67 -15.43
C LEU A 328 -11.36 -14.41 -16.25
N ARG A 329 -10.79 -14.31 -17.45
CA ARG A 329 -10.99 -13.17 -18.37
C ARG A 329 -12.46 -13.05 -18.81
N GLU A 330 -13.07 -14.15 -19.20
CA GLU A 330 -14.47 -14.19 -19.61
C GLU A 330 -15.39 -13.72 -18.48
N VAL A 331 -15.23 -14.29 -17.30
CA VAL A 331 -16.06 -13.99 -16.13
C VAL A 331 -15.87 -12.55 -15.64
N LEU A 332 -14.62 -12.05 -15.61
CA LEU A 332 -14.36 -10.64 -15.28
C LEU A 332 -14.98 -9.68 -16.30
N GLY A 333 -14.91 -10.03 -17.59
CA GLY A 333 -15.53 -9.25 -18.65
C GLY A 333 -17.06 -9.23 -18.52
N GLU A 334 -17.69 -10.37 -18.26
CA GLU A 334 -19.15 -10.47 -18.05
C GLU A 334 -19.57 -9.72 -16.77
N ALA A 335 -18.88 -9.89 -15.66
CA ALA A 335 -19.16 -9.18 -14.42
C ALA A 335 -19.02 -7.67 -14.59
N GLN A 336 -18.08 -7.21 -15.42
CA GLN A 336 -17.94 -5.79 -15.74
C GLN A 336 -19.14 -5.24 -16.51
N THR A 337 -19.72 -5.99 -17.42
CA THR A 337 -20.95 -5.55 -18.13
C THR A 337 -22.15 -5.38 -17.19
N ARG A 338 -22.11 -6.03 -16.03
CA ARG A 338 -23.14 -5.98 -14.98
C ARG A 338 -22.77 -5.05 -13.81
N SER A 339 -21.77 -4.21 -13.96
CA SER A 339 -21.22 -3.36 -12.88
C SER A 339 -22.18 -2.30 -12.33
N ALA A 340 -23.32 -2.08 -12.98
CA ALA A 340 -24.40 -1.24 -12.46
C ALA A 340 -25.05 -1.82 -11.19
N SER A 341 -24.99 -3.15 -11.00
CA SER A 341 -25.49 -3.90 -9.86
C SER A 341 -24.33 -4.72 -9.26
N VAL A 342 -23.98 -4.46 -8.00
CA VAL A 342 -22.95 -5.25 -7.30
C VAL A 342 -23.42 -6.68 -7.07
N ILE A 343 -24.73 -6.89 -6.87
CA ILE A 343 -25.34 -8.21 -6.66
C ILE A 343 -25.17 -9.07 -7.92
N ASP A 344 -25.47 -8.52 -9.09
CA ASP A 344 -25.34 -9.24 -10.35
C ASP A 344 -23.88 -9.48 -10.74
N ALA A 345 -23.00 -8.52 -10.49
CA ALA A 345 -21.57 -8.68 -10.73
C ALA A 345 -20.98 -9.76 -9.80
N PHE A 346 -21.30 -9.74 -8.51
CA PHE A 346 -20.83 -10.76 -7.55
C PHE A 346 -21.39 -12.14 -7.89
N ARG A 347 -22.66 -12.24 -8.24
CA ARG A 347 -23.27 -13.51 -8.69
C ARG A 347 -22.54 -14.08 -9.90
N THR A 348 -22.20 -13.24 -10.88
CA THR A 348 -21.41 -13.66 -12.06
C THR A 348 -20.06 -14.22 -11.67
N LEU A 349 -19.34 -13.54 -10.74
CA LEU A 349 -18.06 -14.03 -10.22
C LEU A 349 -18.21 -15.35 -9.45
N TRP A 350 -19.27 -15.49 -8.64
CA TRP A 350 -19.54 -16.68 -7.85
C TRP A 350 -19.87 -17.89 -8.73
N GLU A 351 -20.74 -17.73 -9.71
CA GLU A 351 -21.20 -18.82 -10.57
C GLU A 351 -20.17 -19.22 -11.63
N GLY A 352 -19.40 -18.24 -12.15
CA GLY A 352 -18.50 -18.45 -13.27
C GLY A 352 -17.12 -18.97 -12.92
N LEU A 353 -16.68 -18.89 -11.65
CA LEU A 353 -15.31 -19.22 -11.26
C LEU A 353 -15.21 -20.53 -10.45
N PRO A 354 -14.18 -21.37 -10.68
CA PRO A 354 -14.01 -22.65 -9.98
C PRO A 354 -13.78 -22.50 -8.47
N TYR A 355 -13.43 -21.33 -7.99
CA TYR A 355 -13.18 -21.09 -6.57
C TYR A 355 -14.41 -21.34 -5.70
N SER A 356 -15.58 -20.87 -6.12
CA SER A 356 -16.86 -21.11 -5.42
C SER A 356 -17.20 -22.59 -5.32
N GLN A 357 -16.92 -23.37 -6.37
CA GLN A 357 -17.14 -24.83 -6.33
C GLN A 357 -16.22 -25.51 -5.30
N ARG A 358 -14.97 -25.05 -5.17
CA ARG A 358 -14.04 -25.55 -4.14
C ARG A 358 -14.51 -25.20 -2.74
N LEU A 359 -15.00 -23.98 -2.53
CA LEU A 359 -15.56 -23.55 -1.23
C LEU A 359 -16.76 -24.41 -0.84
N VAL A 360 -17.70 -24.62 -1.76
CA VAL A 360 -18.89 -25.47 -1.53
C VAL A 360 -18.50 -26.92 -1.26
N ALA A 361 -17.55 -27.48 -2.02
CA ALA A 361 -17.04 -28.84 -1.77
C ALA A 361 -16.32 -28.96 -0.40
N GLY A 362 -15.84 -27.85 0.16
CA GLY A 362 -15.27 -27.78 1.50
C GLY A 362 -16.28 -27.77 2.64
N ALA A 363 -17.59 -27.65 2.36
CA ALA A 363 -18.63 -27.55 3.40
C ALA A 363 -18.64 -28.71 4.39
N ASP A 364 -18.40 -29.93 3.93
CA ASP A 364 -18.31 -31.16 4.74
C ASP A 364 -16.86 -31.47 5.17
N GLY A 365 -15.93 -30.56 4.88
CA GLY A 365 -14.50 -30.68 5.11
C GLY A 365 -14.04 -30.26 6.52
N PRO A 366 -12.73 -30.04 6.69
CA PRO A 366 -12.16 -29.54 7.94
C PRO A 366 -12.77 -28.20 8.36
N ALA A 367 -12.68 -27.85 9.64
CA ALA A 367 -13.23 -26.62 10.21
C ALA A 367 -12.78 -25.34 9.47
N LEU A 368 -11.55 -25.31 8.99
CA LEU A 368 -11.01 -24.17 8.18
C LEU A 368 -11.80 -23.99 6.87
N ALA A 369 -12.03 -25.06 6.12
CA ALA A 369 -12.75 -25.00 4.85
C ALA A 369 -14.22 -24.55 5.03
N ARG A 370 -14.87 -24.99 6.11
CA ARG A 370 -16.23 -24.54 6.47
C ARG A 370 -16.25 -23.05 6.79
N ARG A 371 -15.29 -22.58 7.59
CA ARG A 371 -15.14 -21.15 7.92
C ARG A 371 -14.92 -20.29 6.67
N ASP A 372 -14.12 -20.75 5.71
CA ASP A 372 -13.89 -20.04 4.46
C ASP A 372 -15.20 -19.86 3.67
N LEU A 373 -16.02 -20.90 3.62
CA LEU A 373 -17.36 -20.82 3.02
C LEU A 373 -18.26 -19.86 3.80
N ASP A 374 -18.29 -19.96 5.13
CA ASP A 374 -19.09 -19.07 6.00
C ASP A 374 -18.70 -17.59 5.78
N ALA A 375 -17.39 -17.30 5.66
CA ALA A 375 -16.90 -15.95 5.39
C ALA A 375 -17.40 -15.41 4.05
N VAL A 376 -17.38 -16.23 3.00
CA VAL A 376 -17.89 -15.80 1.68
C VAL A 376 -19.41 -15.70 1.65
N VAL A 377 -20.14 -16.56 2.37
CA VAL A 377 -21.60 -16.43 2.53
C VAL A 377 -21.92 -15.12 3.27
N ALA A 378 -21.20 -14.80 4.33
CA ALA A 378 -21.36 -13.53 5.04
C ALA A 378 -21.04 -12.31 4.14
N PHE A 379 -20.03 -12.44 3.28
CA PHE A 379 -19.73 -11.41 2.28
C PHE A 379 -20.84 -11.25 1.24
N ALA A 380 -21.39 -12.34 0.74
CA ALA A 380 -22.54 -12.34 -0.16
C ALA A 380 -23.76 -11.64 0.48
N GLN A 381 -24.05 -11.96 1.75
CA GLN A 381 -25.10 -11.30 2.50
C GLN A 381 -24.83 -9.79 2.73
N ALA A 382 -23.56 -9.38 2.87
CA ALA A 382 -23.20 -7.98 2.93
C ALA A 382 -23.43 -7.27 1.59
N VAL A 383 -23.11 -7.93 0.46
CA VAL A 383 -23.42 -7.46 -0.88
C VAL A 383 -24.93 -7.29 -1.06
N GLU A 384 -25.74 -8.29 -0.69
CA GLU A 384 -27.21 -8.21 -0.80
C GLU A 384 -27.81 -7.10 0.07
N ARG A 385 -27.33 -6.96 1.32
CA ARG A 385 -27.83 -5.91 2.23
C ARG A 385 -27.41 -4.50 1.83
N SER A 386 -26.29 -4.34 1.11
CA SER A 386 -25.90 -3.04 0.60
C SER A 386 -26.90 -2.46 -0.40
N GLY A 387 -27.78 -3.32 -0.92
CA GLY A 387 -28.81 -2.95 -1.88
C GLY A 387 -29.97 -2.12 -1.32
N GLY A 388 -30.26 -2.14 -0.03
CA GLY A 388 -31.33 -1.33 0.59
C GLY A 388 -32.57 -1.20 -0.31
N SER A 389 -33.01 0.04 -0.57
CA SER A 389 -34.06 0.36 -1.54
C SER A 389 -33.60 0.44 -2.99
N THR A 390 -32.30 0.50 -3.25
CA THR A 390 -31.67 0.59 -4.58
C THR A 390 -30.36 -0.20 -4.58
N ASP A 391 -30.21 -1.11 -5.56
CA ASP A 391 -28.99 -1.91 -5.72
C ASP A 391 -27.79 -1.01 -6.07
N PRO A 392 -26.73 -0.95 -5.25
CA PRO A 392 -25.58 -0.11 -5.53
C PRO A 392 -24.72 -0.65 -6.67
N SER A 393 -24.08 0.25 -7.40
CA SER A 393 -23.08 -0.13 -8.38
C SER A 393 -21.84 -0.76 -7.71
N VAL A 394 -21.06 -1.52 -8.47
CA VAL A 394 -19.78 -2.08 -8.00
C VAL A 394 -18.84 -0.98 -7.50
N VAL A 395 -18.84 0.19 -8.13
CA VAL A 395 -18.03 1.34 -7.70
C VAL A 395 -18.46 1.81 -6.31
N ALA A 396 -19.77 2.01 -6.10
CA ALA A 396 -20.30 2.46 -4.82
C ALA A 396 -20.01 1.45 -3.69
N PHE A 397 -20.11 0.16 -3.99
CA PHE A 397 -19.80 -0.88 -3.02
C PHE A 397 -18.31 -0.95 -2.66
N VAL A 398 -17.42 -0.84 -3.66
CA VAL A 398 -15.97 -0.79 -3.42
C VAL A 398 -15.59 0.46 -2.63
N ASP A 399 -16.23 1.61 -2.89
CA ASP A 399 -16.04 2.82 -2.09
C ASP A 399 -16.44 2.61 -0.63
N LEU A 400 -17.50 1.84 -0.38
CA LEU A 400 -17.94 1.48 0.96
C LEU A 400 -16.91 0.58 1.67
N LEU A 401 -16.35 -0.39 0.96
CA LEU A 401 -15.29 -1.24 1.49
C LEU A 401 -14.03 -0.44 1.83
N ASP A 402 -13.64 0.49 0.95
CA ASP A 402 -12.44 1.33 1.14
C ASP A 402 -12.61 2.33 2.30
N ALA A 403 -13.82 2.77 2.58
CA ALA A 403 -14.13 3.62 3.73
C ALA A 403 -14.03 2.89 5.08
N GLY A 404 -13.85 1.56 5.07
CA GLY A 404 -13.82 0.76 6.30
C GLY A 404 -15.21 0.61 6.95
N GLU A 405 -16.23 1.11 6.31
CA GLU A 405 -17.63 0.94 6.69
C GLU A 405 -18.13 -0.39 6.10
N GLY A 406 -17.57 -1.49 6.56
CA GLY A 406 -18.15 -2.81 6.32
C GLY A 406 -19.60 -2.75 6.75
N GLY A 407 -20.50 -3.08 5.82
CA GLY A 407 -21.95 -2.91 5.98
C GLY A 407 -22.51 -3.36 7.33
N PRO A 408 -23.75 -3.00 7.65
CA PRO A 408 -24.36 -3.21 8.96
C PRO A 408 -24.22 -4.67 9.39
N GLY A 409 -23.61 -4.87 10.57
CA GLY A 409 -23.62 -6.09 11.36
C GLY A 409 -23.67 -7.41 10.58
N VAL A 410 -22.60 -7.78 9.93
CA VAL A 410 -22.44 -9.14 9.42
C VAL A 410 -22.01 -10.00 10.57
N SER A 411 -22.79 -11.03 10.87
CA SER A 411 -22.48 -12.03 11.88
C SER A 411 -21.08 -12.56 11.70
N GLY A 412 -20.29 -12.57 12.77
CA GLY A 412 -18.92 -13.04 12.74
C GLY A 412 -18.82 -14.45 12.18
N THR A 413 -17.72 -14.69 11.49
CA THR A 413 -17.44 -16.01 10.97
C THR A 413 -17.01 -16.94 12.10
N GLY A 414 -17.86 -17.85 12.51
CA GLY A 414 -17.59 -18.90 13.49
C GLY A 414 -18.52 -18.91 14.69
N ASP A 415 -18.55 -20.05 15.37
CA ASP A 415 -19.25 -20.23 16.63
C ASP A 415 -18.56 -19.40 17.72
N PRO A 416 -19.25 -18.45 18.37
CA PRO A 416 -18.66 -17.64 19.45
C PRO A 416 -18.19 -18.48 20.64
N ASP A 417 -18.73 -19.70 20.81
CA ASP A 417 -18.34 -20.65 21.86
C ASP A 417 -17.23 -21.61 21.44
N ALA A 418 -16.77 -21.51 20.20
CA ALA A 418 -15.67 -22.35 19.70
C ALA A 418 -14.38 -22.08 20.48
N ASP A 419 -13.58 -23.12 20.70
CA ASP A 419 -12.24 -22.97 21.25
C ASP A 419 -11.29 -22.40 20.16
N ALA A 420 -11.23 -21.06 20.07
CA ALA A 420 -10.48 -20.32 19.06
C ALA A 420 -9.89 -19.01 19.61
N VAL A 421 -8.72 -18.62 19.10
CA VAL A 421 -8.06 -17.37 19.48
C VAL A 421 -8.91 -16.17 19.06
N GLN A 422 -9.12 -15.26 19.98
CA GLN A 422 -9.89 -14.04 19.74
C GLN A 422 -9.04 -13.00 19.02
N VAL A 423 -9.39 -12.66 17.79
CA VAL A 423 -8.72 -11.59 17.03
C VAL A 423 -9.61 -10.36 17.05
N ARG A 424 -9.17 -9.30 17.73
CA ARG A 424 -9.99 -8.11 17.98
C ARG A 424 -9.20 -6.82 17.81
N THR A 425 -9.90 -5.71 17.66
CA THR A 425 -9.26 -4.40 17.86
C THR A 425 -9.05 -4.14 19.35
N ALA A 426 -8.08 -3.27 19.68
CA ALA A 426 -7.83 -2.82 21.04
C ALA A 426 -9.11 -2.27 21.70
N HIS A 427 -9.96 -1.55 20.96
CA HIS A 427 -11.25 -1.07 21.44
C HIS A 427 -12.29 -2.20 21.61
N GLY A 428 -12.35 -3.11 20.64
CA GLY A 428 -13.30 -4.22 20.65
C GLY A 428 -13.03 -5.28 21.73
N ALA A 429 -11.88 -5.19 22.40
CA ALA A 429 -11.54 -6.01 23.55
C ALA A 429 -11.94 -5.38 24.90
N ALA A 430 -12.57 -4.19 24.90
CA ALA A 430 -13.03 -3.53 26.14
C ALA A 430 -13.94 -4.46 26.94
N GLY A 431 -13.75 -4.51 28.26
CA GLY A 431 -14.52 -5.37 29.17
C GLY A 431 -14.11 -6.85 29.22
N MET A 432 -13.32 -7.33 28.23
CA MET A 432 -12.94 -8.76 28.13
C MET A 432 -11.64 -9.06 28.88
N GLU A 433 -11.44 -10.34 29.22
CA GLU A 433 -10.23 -10.85 29.85
C GLU A 433 -9.77 -12.15 29.20
N PHE A 434 -8.44 -12.27 29.05
CA PHE A 434 -7.80 -13.45 28.46
C PHE A 434 -6.63 -13.91 29.35
N ASP A 435 -6.23 -15.15 29.22
CA ASP A 435 -5.00 -15.63 29.88
C ASP A 435 -3.79 -14.88 29.31
N THR A 436 -3.67 -14.86 28.01
CA THR A 436 -2.58 -14.21 27.28
C THR A 436 -3.12 -13.29 26.19
N VAL A 437 -2.59 -12.09 26.17
CA VAL A 437 -2.87 -11.07 25.14
C VAL A 437 -1.61 -10.81 24.31
N VAL A 438 -1.74 -10.86 22.99
CA VAL A 438 -0.71 -10.44 22.05
C VAL A 438 -1.18 -9.16 21.39
N LEU A 439 -0.44 -8.07 21.55
CA LEU A 439 -0.65 -6.82 20.81
C LEU A 439 0.28 -6.77 19.60
N VAL A 440 -0.29 -6.72 18.41
CA VAL A 440 0.45 -6.64 17.13
C VAL A 440 0.55 -5.19 16.66
N GLY A 441 1.72 -4.81 16.15
CA GLY A 441 1.95 -3.48 15.59
C GLY A 441 2.21 -2.40 16.64
N ALA A 442 2.99 -2.70 17.69
CA ALA A 442 3.43 -1.72 18.67
C ALA A 442 4.54 -0.81 18.11
N VAL A 443 4.21 -0.04 17.06
CA VAL A 443 5.12 0.89 16.35
C VAL A 443 4.52 2.30 16.31
N GLU A 444 5.39 3.32 16.26
CA GLU A 444 4.97 4.71 16.08
C GLU A 444 4.19 4.88 14.78
N GLY A 445 3.07 5.60 14.85
CA GLY A 445 2.18 5.81 13.72
C GLY A 445 1.10 4.74 13.58
N ASP A 446 1.26 3.56 14.18
CA ASP A 446 0.21 2.56 14.33
C ASP A 446 -0.32 2.51 15.77
N PHE A 447 0.52 2.26 16.77
CA PHE A 447 0.18 2.40 18.17
C PHE A 447 1.32 3.05 18.98
N PRO A 448 1.28 4.37 19.24
CA PRO A 448 0.16 5.33 19.10
C PRO A 448 -0.12 5.76 17.67
N SER A 449 -1.42 5.90 17.35
CA SER A 449 -1.92 6.41 16.09
C SER A 449 -2.25 7.90 16.18
N LEU A 450 -1.23 8.75 15.98
CA LEU A 450 -1.38 10.20 16.09
C LEU A 450 -1.76 10.89 14.77
N ALA A 451 -1.52 10.24 13.63
CA ALA A 451 -1.77 10.77 12.29
C ALA A 451 -3.23 10.53 11.83
N ARG A 452 -4.21 10.76 12.67
CA ARG A 452 -5.61 10.75 12.23
C ARG A 452 -5.93 12.04 11.50
N PRO A 453 -6.71 12.00 10.41
CA PRO A 453 -7.33 13.20 9.87
C PRO A 453 -8.10 13.90 11.00
N GLU A 454 -7.90 15.19 11.13
CA GLU A 454 -8.74 15.99 12.03
C GLU A 454 -10.17 15.96 11.49
N PRO A 455 -11.18 15.74 12.35
CA PRO A 455 -12.55 15.89 11.90
C PRO A 455 -12.71 17.33 11.37
N MET A 456 -13.32 17.47 10.20
CA MET A 456 -13.51 18.78 9.58
C MET A 456 -14.34 19.70 10.49
N PHE A 457 -15.19 19.09 11.31
CA PHE A 457 -16.11 19.78 12.23
C PHE A 457 -15.93 19.25 13.65
N ASP A 458 -14.91 19.73 14.34
CA ASP A 458 -14.65 19.39 15.74
C ASP A 458 -15.45 20.32 16.66
N LEU A 459 -16.38 19.76 17.45
CA LEU A 459 -17.21 20.52 18.39
C LEU A 459 -16.38 21.25 19.46
N ALA A 460 -15.18 20.78 19.76
CA ALA A 460 -14.27 21.45 20.70
C ALA A 460 -13.92 22.89 20.28
N VAL A 461 -14.00 23.19 18.98
CA VAL A 461 -13.85 24.55 18.44
C VAL A 461 -14.93 25.49 18.98
N LEU A 462 -16.12 24.98 19.29
CA LEU A 462 -17.18 25.77 19.91
C LEU A 462 -16.91 26.07 21.39
N GLU A 463 -16.08 25.29 22.07
CA GLU A 463 -15.77 25.45 23.49
C GLU A 463 -14.58 26.38 23.75
N GLY A 464 -13.65 26.53 22.82
CA GLY A 464 -12.46 27.38 22.94
C GLY A 464 -11.44 27.17 21.82
N GLU A 465 -10.45 28.02 21.74
CA GLU A 465 -9.30 27.81 20.86
C GLU A 465 -8.46 26.64 21.41
N SER A 466 -8.58 25.44 20.85
CA SER A 466 -7.63 24.37 21.09
C SER A 466 -6.44 24.54 20.12
N THR A 467 -5.26 24.72 20.66
CA THR A 467 -4.04 24.72 19.85
C THR A 467 -3.78 23.31 19.31
N ARG A 468 -3.16 23.21 18.12
CA ARG A 468 -2.73 21.91 17.54
C ARG A 468 -1.91 21.07 18.55
N SER A 469 -1.12 21.72 19.38
CA SER A 469 -0.34 21.06 20.43
C SER A 469 -1.21 20.47 21.54
N GLU A 470 -2.32 21.10 21.89
CA GLU A 470 -3.30 20.59 22.87
C GLU A 470 -4.05 19.42 22.30
N LEU A 471 -4.53 19.49 21.09
CA LEU A 471 -5.17 18.36 20.40
C LEU A 471 -4.25 17.15 20.33
N MET A 472 -2.96 17.35 19.98
CA MET A 472 -1.99 16.25 19.97
C MET A 472 -1.74 15.66 21.34
N ARG A 473 -1.71 16.48 22.41
CA ARG A 473 -1.59 15.97 23.80
C ARG A 473 -2.81 15.16 24.21
N HIS A 474 -4.01 15.61 23.86
CA HIS A 474 -5.25 14.85 24.13
C HIS A 474 -5.25 13.52 23.40
N ARG A 475 -4.92 13.51 22.10
CA ARG A 475 -4.80 12.27 21.32
C ARG A 475 -3.79 11.29 21.91
N LEU A 476 -2.63 11.78 22.31
CA LEU A 476 -1.61 10.94 22.95
C LEU A 476 -2.10 10.38 24.29
N ALA A 477 -2.87 11.15 25.06
CA ALA A 477 -3.46 10.70 26.31
C ALA A 477 -4.52 9.62 26.05
N ASP A 478 -5.35 9.76 25.02
CA ASP A 478 -6.34 8.75 24.61
C ASP A 478 -5.67 7.45 24.15
N GLU A 479 -4.66 7.54 23.31
CA GLU A 479 -3.88 6.39 22.86
C GLU A 479 -3.19 5.69 24.05
N ARG A 480 -2.70 6.45 25.03
CA ARG A 480 -2.09 5.89 26.24
C ARG A 480 -3.12 5.19 27.11
N ARG A 481 -4.33 5.72 27.24
CA ARG A 481 -5.44 5.05 27.95
C ARG A 481 -5.80 3.73 27.27
N LEU A 482 -5.96 3.75 25.95
CA LEU A 482 -6.24 2.54 25.16
C LEU A 482 -5.12 1.49 25.32
N PHE A 483 -3.85 1.92 25.30
CA PHE A 483 -2.73 1.01 25.48
C PHE A 483 -2.75 0.37 26.89
N ARG A 484 -3.01 1.17 27.93
CA ARG A 484 -3.17 0.65 29.29
C ARG A 484 -4.36 -0.31 29.40
N SER A 485 -5.47 0.00 28.73
CA SER A 485 -6.62 -0.91 28.67
C SER A 485 -6.22 -2.27 28.07
N VAL A 486 -5.43 -2.30 27.00
CA VAL A 486 -4.90 -3.54 26.40
C VAL A 486 -4.08 -4.34 27.42
N LEU A 487 -3.17 -3.68 28.15
CA LEU A 487 -2.36 -4.34 29.19
C LEU A 487 -3.21 -4.96 30.30
N GLY A 488 -4.34 -4.33 30.64
CA GLY A 488 -5.27 -4.81 31.66
C GLY A 488 -6.20 -5.96 31.20
N ARG A 489 -6.12 -6.38 29.92
CA ARG A 489 -6.93 -7.52 29.40
C ARG A 489 -6.30 -8.87 29.65
N ALA A 490 -5.04 -8.93 30.07
CA ALA A 490 -4.35 -10.19 30.34
C ALA A 490 -4.36 -10.55 31.81
N ARG A 491 -4.63 -11.80 32.08
CA ARG A 491 -4.53 -12.37 33.45
C ARG A 491 -3.12 -12.85 33.77
N ARG A 492 -2.36 -13.34 32.78
CA ARG A 492 -1.04 -13.94 33.00
C ARG A 492 0.08 -13.33 32.16
N ARG A 493 -0.15 -13.07 30.87
CA ARG A 493 0.89 -12.61 29.97
C ARG A 493 0.40 -11.57 28.97
N VAL A 494 1.21 -10.54 28.75
CA VAL A 494 1.09 -9.64 27.61
C VAL A 494 2.35 -9.75 26.76
N LEU A 495 2.17 -10.03 25.49
CA LEU A 495 3.22 -9.98 24.47
C LEU A 495 2.96 -8.80 23.55
N LEU A 496 3.90 -7.84 23.53
CA LEU A 496 3.86 -6.68 22.63
C LEU A 496 4.77 -6.99 21.44
N THR A 497 4.26 -6.88 20.22
CA THR A 497 5.07 -7.16 19.04
C THR A 497 5.15 -5.96 18.12
N ALA A 498 6.30 -5.81 17.45
CA ALA A 498 6.58 -4.74 16.51
C ALA A 498 7.39 -5.28 15.34
N SER A 499 7.22 -4.65 14.18
CA SER A 499 8.05 -4.89 13.00
C SER A 499 8.43 -3.57 12.35
N ASP A 500 9.50 -3.59 11.56
CA ASP A 500 9.84 -2.46 10.71
C ASP A 500 9.06 -2.56 9.39
N PRO A 501 8.09 -1.68 9.13
CA PRO A 501 7.30 -1.72 7.90
C PRO A 501 8.09 -1.32 6.65
N ARG A 502 9.33 -0.81 6.80
CA ARG A 502 10.17 -0.28 5.71
C ARG A 502 11.43 -1.10 5.42
N GLY A 503 11.67 -2.17 6.18
CA GLY A 503 12.78 -3.08 5.93
C GLY A 503 14.16 -2.45 6.13
N GLY A 504 14.52 -2.07 7.36
CA GLY A 504 15.90 -1.81 7.72
C GLY A 504 16.30 -0.39 8.09
N GLU A 505 15.42 0.62 8.04
CA GLU A 505 15.65 1.87 8.78
C GLU A 505 14.82 1.82 10.06
N ASP A 506 15.39 2.26 11.19
CA ASP A 506 14.78 2.24 12.52
C ASP A 506 13.33 2.72 12.51
N GLY A 507 12.39 1.82 12.21
CA GLY A 507 10.98 2.02 12.44
C GLY A 507 10.85 2.30 13.94
N ALA A 508 10.43 3.51 14.30
CA ALA A 508 10.38 3.89 15.69
C ALA A 508 9.40 2.95 16.40
N ARG A 509 9.93 2.13 17.31
CA ARG A 509 9.13 1.28 18.19
C ARG A 509 8.23 2.14 19.03
N SER A 510 7.11 1.61 19.49
CA SER A 510 6.13 2.36 20.27
C SER A 510 6.77 2.91 21.55
N ARG A 511 6.71 4.24 21.72
CA ARG A 511 7.14 4.93 22.96
C ARG A 511 6.45 4.39 24.20
N PHE A 512 5.26 3.83 24.09
CA PHE A 512 4.53 3.28 25.22
C PHE A 512 5.19 2.04 25.81
N VAL A 513 5.87 1.24 24.98
CA VAL A 513 6.66 0.09 25.45
C VAL A 513 7.89 0.56 26.18
N ASP A 514 8.55 1.60 25.64
CA ASP A 514 9.73 2.21 26.27
C ASP A 514 9.35 2.89 27.61
N GLU A 515 8.19 3.57 27.68
CA GLU A 515 7.66 4.13 28.94
C GLU A 515 7.45 3.07 30.03
N LEU A 516 7.14 1.82 29.64
CA LEU A 516 7.01 0.70 30.58
C LEU A 516 8.35 0.09 31.00
N GLY A 517 9.45 0.47 30.36
CA GLY A 517 10.78 -0.09 30.61
C GLY A 517 10.93 -1.56 30.19
N ILE A 518 10.10 -2.05 29.26
CA ILE A 518 10.14 -3.44 28.78
C ILE A 518 11.24 -3.55 27.71
N PRO A 519 12.25 -4.41 27.89
CA PRO A 519 13.30 -4.58 26.91
C PRO A 519 12.76 -5.33 25.67
N TRP A 520 13.15 -4.86 24.49
CA TRP A 520 12.85 -5.53 23.24
C TRP A 520 13.78 -6.73 23.01
N SER A 521 13.22 -7.85 22.59
CA SER A 521 13.95 -9.05 22.20
C SER A 521 13.57 -9.45 20.75
N PRO A 522 14.40 -10.21 20.04
CA PRO A 522 14.04 -10.72 18.71
C PRO A 522 12.75 -11.52 18.74
N MET A 523 11.90 -11.34 17.69
CA MET A 523 10.61 -12.04 17.57
C MET A 523 10.75 -13.54 17.55
N VAL A 524 11.75 -14.04 16.84
CA VAL A 524 12.02 -15.47 16.70
C VAL A 524 13.40 -15.78 17.28
N PRO A 525 13.50 -16.18 18.56
CA PRO A 525 14.68 -16.91 18.98
C PRO A 525 14.71 -18.22 18.19
N ALA A 526 15.90 -18.68 17.79
CA ALA A 526 16.04 -19.97 17.13
C ALA A 526 15.29 -21.04 17.93
N PRO A 527 14.28 -21.71 17.36
CA PRO A 527 13.43 -22.59 18.14
C PRO A 527 14.22 -23.82 18.60
N ALA A 528 14.16 -24.09 19.89
CA ALA A 528 14.76 -25.30 20.46
C ALA A 528 13.99 -26.54 19.97
N GLN A 529 12.68 -26.44 19.82
CA GLN A 529 11.80 -27.53 19.34
C GLN A 529 10.73 -26.98 18.37
N PRO A 530 10.40 -27.71 17.31
CA PRO A 530 9.34 -27.32 16.40
C PRO A 530 7.96 -27.57 17.03
N VAL A 531 7.06 -26.60 16.91
CA VAL A 531 5.67 -26.70 17.39
C VAL A 531 4.68 -26.90 16.25
N SER A 532 5.15 -27.00 15.00
CA SER A 532 4.35 -27.31 13.82
C SER A 532 5.12 -28.18 12.84
N LEU A 533 4.41 -28.86 11.92
CA LEU A 533 5.03 -29.64 10.84
C LEU A 533 5.89 -28.78 9.93
N GLY A 534 5.44 -27.53 9.65
CA GLY A 534 6.23 -26.58 8.87
C GLY A 534 7.55 -26.21 9.54
N GLU A 535 7.55 -26.00 10.84
CA GLU A 535 8.79 -25.74 11.62
C GLU A 535 9.69 -26.98 11.68
N ALA A 536 9.12 -28.17 11.82
CA ALA A 536 9.88 -29.42 11.76
C ALA A 536 10.57 -29.57 10.39
N ALA A 537 9.85 -29.33 9.31
CA ALA A 537 10.42 -29.33 7.97
C ALA A 537 11.53 -28.27 7.81
N ALA A 538 11.33 -27.05 8.34
CA ALA A 538 12.32 -26.00 8.31
C ALA A 538 13.57 -26.35 9.15
N MET A 539 13.39 -27.00 10.31
CA MET A 539 14.47 -27.48 11.14
C MET A 539 15.31 -28.54 10.39
N TRP A 540 14.64 -29.52 9.78
CA TRP A 540 15.35 -30.56 9.03
C TRP A 540 16.05 -30.02 7.79
N ARG A 541 15.46 -29.04 7.09
CA ARG A 541 16.12 -28.33 5.98
C ARG A 541 17.40 -27.62 6.44
N ARG A 542 17.35 -26.93 7.58
CA ARG A 542 18.55 -26.29 8.19
C ARG A 542 19.61 -27.35 8.55
N THR A 543 19.20 -28.46 9.15
CA THR A 543 20.11 -29.56 9.47
C THR A 543 20.79 -30.15 8.23
N LEU A 544 20.08 -30.26 7.11
CA LEU A 544 20.66 -30.70 5.83
C LEU A 544 21.62 -29.68 5.24
N ALA A 545 21.29 -28.39 5.35
CA ALA A 545 22.13 -27.30 4.86
C ALA A 545 23.37 -27.06 5.73
N ASP A 546 23.30 -27.44 7.02
CA ASP A 546 24.43 -27.35 7.93
C ASP A 546 25.47 -28.44 7.64
N ARG A 547 26.59 -28.02 7.05
CA ARG A 547 27.69 -28.93 6.73
C ARG A 547 28.44 -29.44 7.96
N SER A 548 28.33 -28.77 9.10
CA SER A 548 28.91 -29.18 10.38
C SER A 548 28.06 -30.24 11.09
N ALA A 549 26.81 -30.42 10.69
CA ALA A 549 25.92 -31.41 11.26
C ALA A 549 26.42 -32.84 10.99
N ALA A 550 26.40 -33.68 12.03
CA ALA A 550 26.85 -35.07 11.93
C ALA A 550 26.01 -35.86 10.92
N ALA A 551 26.61 -36.81 10.22
CA ALA A 551 25.97 -37.63 9.22
C ALA A 551 24.67 -38.31 9.70
N PRO A 552 24.55 -38.83 10.93
CA PRO A 552 23.30 -39.38 11.45
C PRO A 552 22.17 -38.38 11.56
N GLN A 553 22.49 -37.13 11.94
CA GLN A 553 21.52 -36.01 12.04
C GLN A 553 20.99 -35.63 10.66
N ARG A 554 21.88 -35.57 9.66
CA ARG A 554 21.51 -35.30 8.28
C ARG A 554 20.64 -36.41 7.68
N LEU A 555 20.96 -37.69 7.97
CA LEU A 555 20.15 -38.83 7.55
C LEU A 555 18.75 -38.80 8.19
N ALA A 556 18.68 -38.52 9.50
CA ALA A 556 17.40 -38.37 10.20
C ALA A 556 16.57 -37.18 9.63
N ALA A 557 17.23 -36.10 9.25
CA ALA A 557 16.57 -34.97 8.60
C ALA A 557 16.02 -35.33 7.22
N ILE A 558 16.74 -36.13 6.43
CA ILE A 558 16.26 -36.66 5.14
C ILE A 558 15.02 -37.54 5.36
N ASP A 559 15.08 -38.45 6.30
CA ASP A 559 13.98 -39.40 6.59
C ASP A 559 12.74 -38.63 7.08
N GLY A 560 12.91 -37.66 7.98
CA GLY A 560 11.83 -36.80 8.45
C GLY A 560 11.17 -36.02 7.32
N LEU A 561 11.96 -35.41 6.43
CA LEU A 561 11.42 -34.68 5.27
C LEU A 561 10.67 -35.57 4.30
N LEU A 562 11.22 -36.75 3.99
CA LEU A 562 10.57 -37.74 3.12
C LEU A 562 9.25 -38.24 3.72
N THR A 563 9.20 -38.47 5.03
CA THR A 563 7.97 -38.87 5.75
C THR A 563 6.88 -37.77 5.62
N MET A 564 7.26 -36.53 5.54
CA MET A 564 6.35 -35.41 5.32
C MET A 564 6.01 -35.16 3.84
N GLY A 565 6.48 -36.01 2.93
CA GLY A 565 6.29 -35.84 1.49
C GLY A 565 7.17 -34.74 0.86
N VAL A 566 8.16 -34.23 1.59
CA VAL A 566 9.13 -33.26 1.09
C VAL A 566 10.37 -34.00 0.61
N ASP A 567 10.53 -34.15 -0.70
CA ASP A 567 11.71 -34.78 -1.30
C ASP A 567 12.83 -33.76 -1.52
N PRO A 568 13.96 -33.84 -0.74
CA PRO A 568 15.07 -32.91 -0.91
C PRO A 568 15.74 -32.96 -2.29
N ARG A 569 15.64 -34.09 -3.00
CA ARG A 569 16.17 -34.22 -4.36
C ARG A 569 15.44 -33.35 -5.39
N ARG A 570 14.26 -32.86 -5.04
CA ARG A 570 13.46 -31.97 -5.89
C ARG A 570 13.76 -30.49 -5.64
N TRP A 571 14.64 -30.19 -4.70
CA TRP A 571 14.99 -28.80 -4.46
C TRP A 571 15.79 -28.23 -5.60
N TRP A 572 15.40 -27.05 -6.04
CA TRP A 572 15.93 -26.45 -7.27
C TRP A 572 17.43 -26.15 -7.21
N PHE A 573 18.01 -25.83 -6.05
CA PHE A 573 19.45 -25.64 -5.88
C PHE A 573 20.28 -26.96 -5.92
N GLN A 574 19.62 -28.10 -5.96
CA GLN A 574 20.22 -29.43 -6.15
C GLN A 574 20.19 -29.88 -7.63
N ARG A 575 19.66 -29.07 -8.51
CA ARG A 575 19.54 -29.36 -9.92
C ARG A 575 20.25 -28.25 -10.71
N ASP A 576 20.93 -28.62 -11.76
CA ASP A 576 21.52 -27.69 -12.72
C ASP A 576 20.41 -27.14 -13.64
N TRP A 577 19.52 -26.32 -13.06
CA TRP A 577 18.39 -25.74 -13.80
C TRP A 577 18.82 -24.72 -14.85
N THR A 578 19.98 -24.14 -14.67
CA THR A 578 20.54 -23.08 -15.50
C THR A 578 21.50 -23.62 -16.55
N ASP A 579 22.03 -24.84 -16.37
CA ASP A 579 22.86 -25.51 -17.36
C ASP A 579 21.96 -26.08 -18.49
N THR A 580 21.58 -25.21 -19.39
CA THR A 580 20.75 -25.57 -20.55
C THR A 580 21.59 -25.91 -21.77
N GLY A 581 22.90 -25.67 -21.74
CA GLY A 581 23.79 -25.76 -22.89
C GLY A 581 23.44 -24.79 -24.03
N ARG A 582 22.59 -23.79 -23.74
CA ARG A 582 22.19 -22.73 -24.67
C ARG A 582 22.81 -21.41 -24.22
N PRO A 583 23.38 -20.64 -25.14
CA PRO A 583 23.80 -19.29 -24.80
C PRO A 583 22.58 -18.46 -24.42
N LEU A 584 22.75 -17.47 -23.50
CA LEU A 584 21.71 -16.52 -23.13
C LEU A 584 21.20 -15.74 -24.37
N HIS A 585 22.10 -15.55 -25.35
CA HIS A 585 21.80 -14.85 -26.59
C HIS A 585 22.15 -15.67 -27.80
N GLU A 586 21.16 -16.10 -28.56
CA GLU A 586 21.37 -16.64 -29.91
C GLU A 586 21.76 -15.51 -30.87
N THR A 587 21.21 -14.32 -30.70
CA THR A 587 21.52 -13.10 -31.43
C THR A 587 21.65 -11.92 -30.50
N LEU A 588 22.76 -11.20 -30.56
CA LEU A 588 22.96 -10.00 -29.73
C LEU A 588 22.30 -8.80 -30.39
N ARG A 589 21.32 -8.21 -29.66
CA ARG A 589 20.72 -6.91 -30.03
C ARG A 589 21.12 -5.90 -28.97
N LEU A 590 21.95 -4.97 -29.33
CA LEU A 590 22.60 -4.03 -28.43
C LEU A 590 22.17 -2.59 -28.70
N SER A 591 22.09 -1.80 -27.66
CA SER A 591 21.95 -0.35 -27.71
C SER A 591 23.06 0.28 -26.89
N PHE A 592 23.25 1.58 -27.03
CA PHE A 592 24.21 2.30 -26.20
C PHE A 592 23.94 2.07 -24.72
N SER A 593 22.68 2.20 -24.26
CA SER A 593 22.34 2.07 -22.83
C SER A 593 22.71 0.69 -22.25
N ARG A 594 22.52 -0.37 -23.04
CA ARG A 594 22.91 -1.73 -22.61
C ARG A 594 24.43 -1.86 -22.47
N LEU A 595 25.17 -1.32 -23.42
CA LEU A 595 26.64 -1.35 -23.41
C LEU A 595 27.22 -0.47 -22.30
N ASP A 596 26.61 0.69 -22.02
CA ASP A 596 27.00 1.58 -20.94
C ASP A 596 26.75 0.94 -19.56
N THR A 597 25.62 0.24 -19.41
CA THR A 597 25.33 -0.53 -18.20
C THR A 597 26.36 -1.64 -17.99
N LEU A 598 26.76 -2.35 -19.06
CA LEU A 598 27.79 -3.39 -18.99
C LEU A 598 29.16 -2.83 -18.57
N GLU A 599 29.58 -1.72 -19.16
CA GLU A 599 30.84 -1.05 -18.81
C GLU A 599 30.83 -0.58 -17.34
N ASN A 600 29.66 -0.14 -16.84
CA ASN A 600 29.53 0.27 -15.46
C ASN A 600 29.57 -0.93 -14.49
N CYS A 601 28.81 -2.00 -14.76
CA CYS A 601 28.74 -3.16 -13.87
C CYS A 601 28.07 -4.37 -14.55
N GLU A 602 28.77 -5.48 -14.67
CA GLU A 602 28.27 -6.72 -15.28
C GLU A 602 27.02 -7.26 -14.56
N LEU A 603 27.02 -7.21 -13.22
CA LEU A 603 25.86 -7.64 -12.43
C LEU A 603 24.65 -6.75 -12.69
N GLN A 604 24.83 -5.44 -12.81
CA GLN A 604 23.77 -4.51 -13.14
C GLN A 604 23.23 -4.76 -14.54
N PHE A 605 24.11 -5.05 -15.50
CA PHE A 605 23.73 -5.40 -16.88
C PHE A 605 22.83 -6.64 -16.90
N VAL A 606 23.24 -7.72 -16.27
CA VAL A 606 22.43 -8.95 -16.26
C VAL A 606 21.10 -8.76 -15.55
N LEU A 607 21.12 -8.17 -14.35
CA LEU A 607 19.87 -8.02 -13.56
C LEU A 607 18.92 -6.99 -14.20
N GLY A 608 19.46 -5.90 -14.73
CA GLY A 608 18.66 -4.81 -15.28
C GLY A 608 18.22 -5.02 -16.72
N GLU A 609 19.18 -5.35 -17.60
CA GLU A 609 18.97 -5.37 -19.03
C GLU A 609 18.54 -6.75 -19.56
N GLU A 610 19.12 -7.82 -19.02
CA GLU A 610 18.81 -9.18 -19.46
C GLU A 610 17.58 -9.75 -18.74
N LEU A 611 17.53 -9.63 -17.40
CA LEU A 611 16.44 -10.14 -16.60
C LEU A 611 15.29 -9.13 -16.43
N GLY A 612 15.49 -7.87 -16.85
CA GLY A 612 14.45 -6.84 -16.80
C GLY A 612 14.00 -6.49 -15.40
N LEU A 613 14.87 -6.60 -14.39
CA LEU A 613 14.53 -6.34 -12.98
C LEU A 613 14.66 -4.86 -12.59
N SER A 614 15.09 -3.99 -13.51
CA SER A 614 15.19 -2.54 -13.25
C SER A 614 13.83 -1.95 -12.91
N LYS A 615 13.79 -1.01 -11.95
CA LYS A 615 12.63 -0.18 -11.71
C LYS A 615 12.31 0.66 -12.93
N ARG A 616 11.03 0.98 -13.14
CA ARG A 616 10.63 1.95 -14.18
C ARG A 616 11.37 3.26 -13.94
N GLY A 617 11.85 3.88 -15.03
CA GLY A 617 12.59 5.16 -14.94
C GLY A 617 11.82 6.18 -14.13
N GLY A 618 12.53 6.84 -13.19
CA GLY A 618 11.92 7.84 -12.33
C GLY A 618 11.48 9.10 -13.09
N TYR A 619 10.89 10.04 -12.37
CA TYR A 619 10.39 11.30 -12.91
C TYR A 619 11.47 12.12 -13.68
N GLN A 620 12.76 11.97 -13.34
CA GLN A 620 13.84 12.61 -14.09
C GLN A 620 13.91 12.12 -15.54
N ALA A 621 13.81 10.79 -15.74
CA ALA A 621 13.80 10.19 -17.06
C ALA A 621 12.52 10.56 -17.84
N TRP A 622 11.39 10.68 -17.14
CA TRP A 622 10.14 11.14 -17.75
C TRP A 622 10.25 12.58 -18.26
N VAL A 623 10.78 13.50 -17.45
CA VAL A 623 11.04 14.89 -17.89
C VAL A 623 12.01 14.92 -19.05
N GLY A 624 13.06 14.10 -19.01
CA GLY A 624 14.02 14.00 -20.11
C GLY A 624 13.33 13.64 -21.43
N ARG A 625 12.53 12.59 -21.44
CA ARG A 625 11.78 12.16 -22.64
C ARG A 625 10.82 13.25 -23.14
N LEU A 626 10.09 13.89 -22.25
CA LEU A 626 9.16 14.98 -22.61
C LEU A 626 9.90 16.15 -23.27
N VAL A 627 11.04 16.57 -22.73
CA VAL A 627 11.85 17.65 -23.32
C VAL A 627 12.39 17.25 -24.69
N HIS A 628 12.90 16.02 -24.86
CA HIS A 628 13.35 15.51 -26.17
C HIS A 628 12.21 15.49 -27.19
N GLU A 629 11.03 15.01 -26.83
CA GLU A 629 9.86 14.97 -27.69
C GLU A 629 9.44 16.38 -28.15
N LEU A 630 9.42 17.36 -27.24
CA LEU A 630 9.08 18.74 -27.56
C LEU A 630 10.13 19.39 -28.50
N VAL A 631 11.41 19.11 -28.24
CA VAL A 631 12.50 19.58 -29.11
C VAL A 631 12.39 18.98 -30.53
N ASP A 632 12.14 17.68 -30.62
CA ASP A 632 11.96 17.01 -31.93
C ASP A 632 10.77 17.58 -32.72
N ARG A 633 9.58 17.69 -32.06
CA ARG A 633 8.40 18.28 -32.71
C ARG A 633 8.63 19.73 -33.16
N CYS A 634 9.40 20.48 -32.38
CA CYS A 634 9.77 21.84 -32.74
C CYS A 634 10.73 21.88 -33.93
N GLU A 635 11.74 20.99 -33.98
CA GLU A 635 12.66 20.85 -35.14
C GLU A 635 11.90 20.36 -36.39
N ALA A 636 10.93 19.47 -36.24
CA ALA A 636 10.06 19.00 -37.33
C ALA A 636 9.11 20.08 -37.86
N GLY A 637 8.90 21.16 -37.11
CA GLY A 637 8.00 22.25 -37.49
C GLY A 637 6.56 22.08 -37.01
N ASP A 638 6.28 21.08 -36.16
CA ASP A 638 4.97 20.83 -35.55
C ASP A 638 4.65 21.84 -34.42
N ILE A 639 5.69 22.38 -33.81
CA ILE A 639 5.61 23.42 -32.78
C ILE A 639 6.35 24.65 -33.28
N GLU A 640 5.75 25.84 -33.13
CA GLU A 640 6.42 27.10 -33.48
C GLU A 640 7.70 27.28 -32.66
N ARG A 641 8.78 27.72 -33.30
CA ARG A 641 10.10 27.93 -32.67
C ARG A 641 10.12 29.18 -31.78
N THR A 642 9.20 29.23 -30.82
CA THR A 642 9.10 30.27 -29.78
C THR A 642 9.07 29.61 -28.41
N LEU A 643 9.57 30.34 -27.40
CA LEU A 643 9.56 29.83 -26.04
C LEU A 643 8.13 29.64 -25.54
N GLU A 644 7.25 30.56 -25.91
CA GLU A 644 5.83 30.54 -25.53
C GLU A 644 5.13 29.27 -26.04
N ALA A 645 5.35 28.89 -27.29
CA ALA A 645 4.74 27.68 -27.87
C ALA A 645 5.28 26.41 -27.22
N LEU A 646 6.60 26.32 -27.00
CA LEU A 646 7.23 25.18 -26.32
C LEU A 646 6.73 25.02 -24.88
N VAL A 647 6.57 26.12 -24.15
CA VAL A 647 6.07 26.08 -22.76
C VAL A 647 4.58 25.69 -22.74
N ALA A 648 3.78 26.17 -23.68
CA ALA A 648 2.37 25.78 -23.79
C ALA A 648 2.20 24.28 -24.04
N GLU A 649 3.00 23.70 -24.93
CA GLU A 649 2.98 22.26 -25.21
C GLU A 649 3.49 21.44 -24.02
N LEU A 650 4.55 21.93 -23.35
CA LEU A 650 5.05 21.29 -22.13
C LEU A 650 3.95 21.27 -21.04
N ASP A 651 3.23 22.37 -20.86
CA ASP A 651 2.18 22.48 -19.85
C ASP A 651 0.99 21.57 -20.17
N ALA A 652 0.66 21.43 -21.47
CA ALA A 652 -0.40 20.53 -21.89
C ALA A 652 -0.06 19.03 -21.67
N ALA A 653 1.25 18.70 -21.76
CA ALA A 653 1.71 17.32 -21.57
C ALA A 653 2.20 17.02 -20.13
N TRP A 654 2.22 18.04 -19.24
CA TRP A 654 2.77 17.86 -17.90
C TRP A 654 1.83 17.07 -16.99
N ASP A 655 2.36 16.00 -16.39
CA ASP A 655 1.62 15.13 -15.47
C ASP A 655 2.26 15.16 -14.07
N ASP A 656 1.59 15.84 -13.13
CA ASP A 656 2.00 15.92 -11.74
C ASP A 656 2.04 14.56 -11.03
N GLY A 657 1.27 13.59 -11.53
CA GLY A 657 1.20 12.23 -10.97
C GLY A 657 2.48 11.42 -11.09
N GLN A 658 3.41 11.85 -11.97
CA GLN A 658 4.73 11.22 -12.12
C GLN A 658 5.70 11.55 -10.98
N PHE A 659 5.38 12.53 -10.12
CA PHE A 659 6.30 13.07 -9.13
C PHE A 659 5.92 12.68 -7.70
N PRO A 660 6.90 12.55 -6.79
CA PRO A 660 6.62 12.20 -5.39
C PRO A 660 5.90 13.32 -4.63
N SER A 661 5.91 14.55 -5.13
CA SER A 661 5.16 15.67 -4.57
C SER A 661 5.00 16.82 -5.57
N ARG A 662 3.98 17.65 -5.37
CA ARG A 662 3.75 18.87 -6.17
C ARG A 662 4.93 19.85 -6.11
N ALA A 663 5.65 19.91 -5.01
CA ALA A 663 6.83 20.77 -4.88
C ALA A 663 7.97 20.30 -5.81
N VAL A 664 8.19 18.98 -5.90
CA VAL A 664 9.17 18.40 -6.82
C VAL A 664 8.72 18.61 -8.25
N SER A 665 7.45 18.36 -8.58
CA SER A 665 6.88 18.62 -9.91
C SER A 665 7.11 20.08 -10.33
N ALA A 666 6.72 21.04 -9.50
CA ALA A 666 6.90 22.47 -9.78
C ALA A 666 8.38 22.87 -9.97
N ALA A 667 9.32 22.25 -9.24
CA ALA A 667 10.74 22.51 -9.40
C ALA A 667 11.27 22.00 -10.75
N PHE A 668 10.88 20.80 -11.16
CA PHE A 668 11.28 20.24 -12.46
C PHE A 668 10.62 20.96 -13.62
N ARG A 669 9.34 21.32 -13.49
CA ARG A 669 8.65 22.14 -14.48
C ARG A 669 9.35 23.47 -14.69
N ARG A 670 9.69 24.19 -13.62
CA ARG A 670 10.49 25.42 -13.72
C ARG A 670 11.84 25.20 -14.38
N MET A 671 12.53 24.08 -14.07
CA MET A 671 13.80 23.75 -14.69
C MET A 671 13.63 23.55 -16.21
N ALA A 672 12.59 22.87 -16.65
CA ALA A 672 12.30 22.69 -18.07
C ALA A 672 11.97 24.03 -18.75
N THR A 673 11.09 24.83 -18.17
CA THR A 673 10.60 26.09 -18.77
C THR A 673 11.61 27.25 -18.72
N GLU A 674 12.39 27.37 -17.62
CA GLU A 674 13.27 28.51 -17.41
C GLU A 674 14.73 28.23 -17.82
N LYS A 675 15.11 26.96 -17.99
CA LYS A 675 16.48 26.58 -18.34
C LYS A 675 16.56 25.70 -19.59
N MET A 676 15.95 24.53 -19.61
CA MET A 676 16.19 23.55 -20.66
C MET A 676 15.70 24.02 -22.03
N LEU A 677 14.44 24.42 -22.14
CA LEU A 677 13.87 24.92 -23.39
C LEU A 677 14.48 26.23 -23.86
N PRO A 678 14.69 27.25 -22.99
CA PRO A 678 15.41 28.47 -23.39
C PRO A 678 16.85 28.23 -23.85
N ASN A 679 17.57 27.32 -23.19
CA ASN A 679 18.94 26.97 -23.56
C ASN A 679 18.96 26.28 -24.91
N TRP A 680 18.06 25.36 -25.17
CA TRP A 680 17.94 24.73 -26.48
C TRP A 680 17.60 25.75 -27.57
N LEU A 681 16.59 26.57 -27.35
CA LEU A 681 16.15 27.59 -28.33
C LEU A 681 17.25 28.59 -28.64
N LYS A 682 18.00 29.02 -27.64
CA LYS A 682 19.16 29.93 -27.81
C LYS A 682 20.29 29.28 -28.63
N ALA A 683 20.55 28.00 -28.41
CA ALA A 683 21.68 27.32 -29.05
C ALA A 683 21.34 26.74 -30.42
N PHE A 684 20.11 26.34 -30.66
CA PHE A 684 19.71 25.59 -31.87
C PHE A 684 18.50 26.19 -32.59
N GLY A 685 17.79 27.17 -32.01
CA GLY A 685 16.57 27.74 -32.58
C GLY A 685 16.74 28.30 -34.00
N ASP A 686 17.89 28.95 -34.27
CA ASP A 686 18.20 29.50 -35.58
C ASP A 686 19.02 28.55 -36.47
N LEU A 687 19.38 27.37 -35.99
CA LEU A 687 20.20 26.39 -36.71
C LEU A 687 19.30 25.30 -37.29
N PRO A 688 19.26 25.16 -38.66
CA PRO A 688 18.46 24.09 -39.24
C PRO A 688 19.04 22.72 -38.90
N ALA A 689 18.19 21.77 -38.52
CA ALA A 689 18.56 20.36 -38.51
C ALA A 689 18.47 19.79 -39.89
N ALA A 690 19.38 18.87 -40.24
CA ALA A 690 19.25 18.03 -41.41
C ALA A 690 18.34 16.84 -41.16
N ALA A 691 18.33 16.35 -39.89
CA ALA A 691 17.43 15.32 -39.42
C ALA A 691 17.42 15.29 -37.89
N THR A 692 16.30 14.85 -37.31
CA THR A 692 16.09 14.67 -35.84
C THR A 692 15.54 13.29 -35.55
N GLU A 693 15.80 12.79 -34.34
CA GLU A 693 15.30 11.53 -33.85
C GLU A 693 15.46 10.35 -34.84
N VAL A 694 16.61 10.30 -35.47
CA VAL A 694 16.91 9.36 -36.57
C VAL A 694 17.21 7.99 -36.04
N SER A 695 16.28 7.05 -36.21
CA SER A 695 16.49 5.66 -35.86
C SER A 695 17.52 5.01 -36.79
N PHE A 696 18.39 4.18 -36.22
CA PHE A 696 19.36 3.42 -36.97
C PHE A 696 19.47 1.98 -36.50
N THR A 697 19.85 1.11 -37.38
CA THR A 697 20.23 -0.27 -37.09
C THR A 697 21.36 -0.66 -38.05
N PHE A 698 22.43 -1.20 -37.52
CA PHE A 698 23.52 -1.73 -38.35
C PHE A 698 24.12 -2.99 -37.74
N PRO A 699 24.58 -3.94 -38.57
CA PRO A 699 25.29 -5.11 -38.10
C PRO A 699 26.73 -4.74 -37.72
N PHE A 700 27.20 -5.33 -36.62
CA PHE A 700 28.56 -5.14 -36.14
C PHE A 700 29.05 -6.41 -35.47
N ASP A 701 30.10 -7.04 -35.99
CA ASP A 701 30.56 -8.38 -35.66
C ASP A 701 29.36 -9.37 -35.72
N ASP A 702 29.10 -10.13 -34.65
CA ASP A 702 27.93 -11.02 -34.56
C ASP A 702 26.71 -10.38 -33.85
N ALA A 703 26.74 -9.07 -33.69
CA ALA A 703 25.68 -8.32 -33.04
C ALA A 703 24.95 -7.37 -34.00
N THR A 704 23.79 -6.95 -33.61
CA THR A 704 23.03 -5.87 -34.23
C THR A 704 22.98 -4.68 -33.28
N ILE A 705 23.52 -3.55 -33.68
CA ILE A 705 23.50 -2.31 -32.90
C ILE A 705 22.32 -1.45 -33.38
N SER A 706 21.51 -1.00 -32.46
CA SER A 706 20.37 -0.13 -32.77
C SER A 706 20.30 1.06 -31.79
N GLY A 707 19.69 2.13 -32.23
CA GLY A 707 19.57 3.36 -31.47
C GLY A 707 18.88 4.47 -32.24
N LYS A 708 18.94 5.66 -31.67
CA LYS A 708 18.30 6.85 -32.20
C LYS A 708 19.24 8.05 -32.00
N ILE A 709 19.51 8.79 -33.06
CA ILE A 709 20.33 10.01 -33.02
C ILE A 709 19.40 11.20 -32.82
N ASP A 710 19.61 11.98 -31.76
CA ASP A 710 18.73 13.10 -31.42
C ASP A 710 18.73 14.16 -32.53
N ARG A 711 19.92 14.56 -33.03
CA ARG A 711 20.03 15.62 -34.02
C ARG A 711 21.25 15.46 -34.93
N ILE A 712 21.04 15.62 -36.22
CA ILE A 712 22.09 15.77 -37.24
C ILE A 712 21.93 17.17 -37.86
N GLY A 713 22.94 18.00 -37.75
CA GLY A 713 22.93 19.37 -38.27
C GLY A 713 24.07 19.63 -39.28
N PRO A 714 23.94 20.59 -40.18
CA PRO A 714 25.04 21.01 -41.06
C PRO A 714 26.23 21.55 -40.26
N HIS A 715 27.47 21.22 -40.71
CA HIS A 715 28.69 21.68 -40.04
C HIS A 715 29.89 21.56 -40.97
N ASP A 716 30.60 22.66 -41.25
CA ASP A 716 31.90 22.73 -41.96
C ASP A 716 32.11 21.70 -43.09
N ARG A 717 31.40 21.78 -44.19
CA ARG A 717 31.44 20.86 -45.32
C ARG A 717 31.08 19.40 -44.96
N GLY A 718 30.26 19.22 -43.95
CA GLY A 718 29.77 17.93 -43.52
C GLY A 718 28.66 18.10 -42.49
N PHE A 719 28.61 17.20 -41.52
CA PHE A 719 27.56 17.16 -40.54
C PHE A 719 28.11 17.07 -39.11
N ARG A 720 27.31 17.54 -38.17
CA ARG A 720 27.51 17.42 -36.72
C ARG A 720 26.41 16.52 -36.16
N ILE A 721 26.81 15.58 -35.36
CA ILE A 721 25.91 14.76 -34.57
C ILE A 721 25.82 15.35 -33.16
N THR A 722 24.64 15.68 -32.71
CA THR A 722 24.37 16.23 -31.36
C THR A 722 23.46 15.29 -30.58
N ASP A 723 23.84 15.01 -29.36
CA ASP A 723 23.00 14.28 -28.41
C ASP A 723 22.62 15.23 -27.28
N PHE A 724 21.32 15.34 -26.98
CA PHE A 724 20.79 16.19 -25.94
C PHE A 724 20.78 15.50 -24.61
N LYS A 725 21.21 16.19 -23.58
CA LYS A 725 21.21 15.70 -22.19
C LYS A 725 20.45 16.64 -21.27
N THR A 726 19.54 16.10 -20.49
CA THR A 726 18.77 16.83 -19.45
C THR A 726 19.40 16.68 -18.07
N GLY A 727 20.47 15.91 -17.95
CA GLY A 727 21.23 15.67 -16.71
C GLY A 727 22.17 16.80 -16.32
N ASN A 728 23.00 16.55 -15.29
CA ASN A 728 24.01 17.49 -14.81
C ASN A 728 25.27 17.42 -15.70
N PRO A 729 25.76 18.55 -16.25
CA PRO A 729 26.96 18.56 -17.09
C PRO A 729 28.28 18.29 -16.35
N ASP A 730 28.31 18.38 -15.02
CA ASP A 730 29.54 18.22 -14.21
C ASP A 730 30.17 16.80 -14.31
N LYS A 731 29.39 15.82 -14.75
CA LYS A 731 29.80 14.42 -14.95
C LYS A 731 29.88 14.01 -16.43
N ALA A 732 29.88 14.98 -17.33
CA ALA A 732 29.91 14.71 -18.76
C ALA A 732 31.19 14.00 -19.17
N PRO A 733 31.13 12.88 -19.92
CA PRO A 733 32.30 12.30 -20.55
C PRO A 733 32.84 13.27 -21.61
N LYS A 734 34.11 13.17 -21.90
CA LYS A 734 34.67 13.92 -23.04
C LYS A 734 34.05 13.37 -24.34
N PRO A 735 33.57 14.22 -25.24
CA PRO A 735 32.93 13.76 -26.47
C PRO A 735 33.75 12.73 -27.28
N ALA A 736 35.07 12.91 -27.31
CA ALA A 736 35.96 11.97 -27.98
C ALA A 736 35.98 10.56 -27.35
N GLU A 737 35.65 10.45 -26.08
CA GLU A 737 35.65 9.21 -25.29
C GLU A 737 34.24 8.63 -25.13
N SER A 738 33.20 9.38 -25.55
CA SER A 738 31.80 8.96 -25.44
C SER A 738 31.49 7.77 -26.34
N LEU A 739 31.14 6.64 -25.76
CA LEU A 739 30.70 5.47 -26.52
C LEU A 739 29.43 5.75 -27.31
N GLN A 740 28.48 6.51 -26.74
CA GLN A 740 27.24 6.91 -27.41
C GLN A 740 27.49 7.66 -28.72
N LEU A 741 28.29 8.73 -28.67
CA LEU A 741 28.65 9.50 -29.82
C LEU A 741 29.45 8.67 -30.85
N GLY A 742 30.26 7.75 -30.34
CA GLY A 742 30.99 6.80 -31.20
C GLY A 742 30.06 5.87 -31.95
N ILE A 743 29.06 5.32 -31.30
CA ILE A 743 28.03 4.48 -31.92
C ILE A 743 27.25 5.28 -32.97
N TYR A 744 26.85 6.50 -32.66
CA TYR A 744 26.15 7.37 -33.60
C TYR A 744 27.01 7.69 -34.85
N TYR A 745 28.28 7.96 -34.60
CA TYR A 745 29.23 8.15 -35.71
C TYR A 745 29.32 6.91 -36.60
N LEU A 746 29.49 5.72 -35.99
CA LEU A 746 29.54 4.47 -36.75
C LEU A 746 28.22 4.17 -37.46
N ALA A 747 27.09 4.49 -36.87
CA ALA A 747 25.78 4.34 -37.52
C ALA A 747 25.73 5.13 -38.85
N VAL A 748 26.16 6.39 -38.82
CA VAL A 748 26.23 7.20 -40.07
C VAL A 748 27.23 6.65 -41.04
N VAL A 749 28.39 6.17 -40.59
CA VAL A 749 29.46 5.66 -41.49
C VAL A 749 29.09 4.31 -42.09
N LEU A 750 28.41 3.42 -41.34
CA LEU A 750 28.18 2.03 -41.75
C LEU A 750 26.82 1.81 -42.39
N SER A 751 25.79 2.58 -42.00
CA SER A 751 24.44 2.41 -42.53
C SER A 751 24.27 3.12 -43.88
N ASP A 752 23.82 2.41 -44.89
CA ASP A 752 23.50 2.99 -46.19
C ASP A 752 22.32 3.99 -46.12
N GLU A 753 21.38 3.77 -45.19
CA GLU A 753 20.24 4.66 -44.98
C GLU A 753 20.68 6.06 -44.51
N LEU A 754 21.82 6.15 -43.83
CA LEU A 754 22.38 7.40 -43.32
C LEU A 754 23.52 7.98 -44.19
N ALA A 755 23.77 7.43 -45.36
CA ALA A 755 24.83 7.86 -46.27
C ALA A 755 24.72 9.35 -46.65
N ALA A 756 23.53 9.92 -46.70
CA ALA A 756 23.28 11.33 -46.99
C ALA A 756 23.90 12.28 -45.97
N TYR A 757 24.18 11.82 -44.75
CA TYR A 757 24.75 12.61 -43.65
C TYR A 757 26.28 12.45 -43.53
N ARG A 758 26.96 12.06 -44.56
CA ARG A 758 28.43 11.93 -44.63
C ARG A 758 29.05 13.14 -45.32
N PRO A 759 30.26 13.59 -44.95
CA PRO A 759 31.04 13.10 -43.80
C PRO A 759 30.60 13.74 -42.48
N VAL A 760 30.76 13.03 -41.37
CA VAL A 760 30.59 13.57 -40.02
C VAL A 760 31.84 14.34 -39.62
N ARG A 761 31.72 15.62 -39.26
CA ARG A 761 32.82 16.51 -38.93
C ARG A 761 32.92 16.90 -37.47
N ALA A 762 31.87 16.68 -36.71
CA ALA A 762 31.87 16.89 -35.25
C ALA A 762 30.83 16.03 -34.56
N VAL A 763 31.12 15.70 -33.33
CA VAL A 763 30.17 15.10 -32.41
C VAL A 763 30.12 15.89 -31.10
N ASP A 764 28.97 16.08 -30.50
CA ASP A 764 28.81 16.79 -29.23
C ASP A 764 27.69 16.27 -28.31
N LEU A 765 27.90 16.51 -27.02
CA LEU A 765 26.89 16.32 -25.98
C LEU A 765 26.37 17.69 -25.55
N SER A 766 25.09 17.95 -25.70
CA SER A 766 24.50 19.24 -25.35
C SER A 766 23.63 19.12 -24.13
N PHE A 767 24.10 19.68 -23.02
CA PHE A 767 23.41 19.64 -21.70
C PHE A 767 22.44 20.81 -21.58
N LEU A 768 21.17 20.55 -21.83
CA LEU A 768 20.10 21.55 -21.85
C LEU A 768 19.86 22.21 -20.49
N ARG A 769 20.11 21.49 -19.39
CA ARG A 769 20.02 22.06 -18.04
C ARG A 769 20.98 23.24 -17.79
N GLY A 770 22.08 23.26 -18.52
CA GLY A 770 23.12 24.27 -18.40
C GLY A 770 23.99 24.12 -17.16
N HIS A 771 25.07 24.91 -17.12
CA HIS A 771 25.99 24.95 -15.98
C HIS A 771 25.33 25.60 -14.75
N TRP A 772 25.51 25.00 -13.58
CA TRP A 772 24.80 25.41 -12.36
C TRP A 772 25.07 26.85 -11.89
N ARG A 773 26.25 27.42 -12.22
CA ARG A 773 26.59 28.80 -11.88
C ARG A 773 26.16 29.84 -12.93
N THR A 774 26.32 29.52 -14.21
CA THR A 774 26.08 30.48 -15.30
C THR A 774 24.69 30.32 -15.91
N GLY A 775 24.07 29.14 -15.77
CA GLY A 775 22.82 28.79 -16.45
C GLY A 775 22.97 28.56 -17.95
N GLU A 776 24.17 28.77 -18.51
CA GLU A 776 24.43 28.61 -19.94
C GLU A 776 24.53 27.15 -20.32
N ILE A 777 24.08 26.83 -21.56
CA ILE A 777 24.21 25.48 -22.12
C ILE A 777 25.68 25.05 -22.13
N VAL A 778 25.89 23.79 -21.76
CA VAL A 778 27.23 23.15 -21.86
C VAL A 778 27.17 22.18 -23.02
N SER A 779 27.89 22.48 -24.05
CA SER A 779 27.91 21.72 -25.31
C SER A 779 29.37 21.43 -25.74
N PRO A 780 30.05 20.53 -25.01
CA PRO A 780 31.40 20.13 -25.41
C PRO A 780 31.33 19.40 -26.76
N ALA A 781 31.98 19.94 -27.76
CA ALA A 781 32.07 19.37 -29.09
C ALA A 781 33.48 18.85 -29.34
N TRP A 782 33.59 17.79 -30.13
CA TRP A 782 34.83 17.25 -30.58
C TRP A 782 34.85 17.22 -32.12
N PRO A 783 35.77 17.98 -32.74
CA PRO A 783 35.91 17.99 -34.20
C PRO A 783 36.60 16.71 -34.68
N ILE A 784 36.06 16.09 -35.71
CA ILE A 784 36.66 14.95 -36.38
C ILE A 784 37.41 15.47 -37.60
N SER A 785 38.73 15.52 -37.49
CA SER A 785 39.55 15.93 -38.64
C SER A 785 39.58 14.84 -39.71
N PRO A 786 39.71 15.18 -40.99
CA PRO A 786 39.82 14.18 -42.07
C PRO A 786 40.99 13.21 -41.88
N THR A 787 42.09 13.64 -41.25
CA THR A 787 43.26 12.81 -40.95
C THR A 787 43.14 11.99 -39.68
N GLY A 788 42.22 12.30 -38.78
CA GLY A 788 41.95 11.58 -37.52
C GLY A 788 40.71 10.68 -37.57
N GLU A 789 40.00 10.68 -38.70
CA GLU A 789 38.75 9.93 -38.86
C GLU A 789 38.97 8.41 -38.74
N ASP A 790 40.01 7.89 -39.38
CA ASP A 790 40.35 6.46 -39.34
C ASP A 790 40.74 6.01 -37.92
N GLU A 791 41.50 6.83 -37.18
CA GLU A 791 41.90 6.53 -35.80
C GLU A 791 40.69 6.54 -34.85
N TYR A 792 39.79 7.52 -35.00
CA TYR A 792 38.57 7.59 -34.22
C TYR A 792 37.69 6.37 -34.46
N GLN A 793 37.46 6.03 -35.73
CA GLN A 793 36.68 4.89 -36.12
C GLN A 793 37.29 3.56 -35.60
N ALA A 794 38.60 3.39 -35.70
CA ALA A 794 39.31 2.19 -35.24
C ALA A 794 39.13 2.02 -33.72
N ARG A 795 39.31 3.08 -32.96
CA ARG A 795 39.15 3.06 -31.48
C ARG A 795 37.72 2.68 -31.05
N ILE A 796 36.70 3.21 -31.72
CA ILE A 796 35.32 2.87 -31.39
C ILE A 796 35.00 1.42 -31.74
N ARG A 797 35.48 0.97 -32.90
CA ARG A 797 35.32 -0.43 -33.31
C ARG A 797 35.95 -1.40 -32.31
N GLU A 798 37.20 -1.12 -31.93
CA GLU A 798 37.91 -1.93 -30.93
C GLU A 798 37.14 -2.00 -29.60
N ARG A 799 36.63 -0.85 -29.11
CA ARG A 799 35.84 -0.82 -27.86
C ARG A 799 34.54 -1.59 -27.98
N LEU A 800 33.82 -1.48 -29.11
CA LEU A 800 32.58 -2.23 -29.34
C LEU A 800 32.85 -3.73 -29.45
N SER A 801 33.86 -4.16 -30.19
CA SER A 801 34.23 -5.57 -30.31
C SER A 801 34.60 -6.15 -28.96
N ALA A 802 35.35 -5.42 -28.12
CA ALA A 802 35.70 -5.86 -26.78
C ALA A 802 34.48 -6.03 -25.86
N LEU A 803 33.47 -5.14 -25.98
CA LEU A 803 32.23 -5.26 -25.19
C LEU A 803 31.38 -6.45 -25.67
N ILE A 804 31.29 -6.68 -27.00
CA ILE A 804 30.57 -7.83 -27.54
C ILE A 804 31.27 -9.13 -27.14
N GLU A 805 32.58 -9.20 -27.23
CA GLU A 805 33.35 -10.36 -26.76
C GLU A 805 33.15 -10.58 -25.27
N ARG A 806 33.12 -9.51 -24.45
CA ARG A 806 32.85 -9.60 -23.04
C ARG A 806 31.46 -10.19 -22.74
N ILE A 807 30.44 -9.81 -23.50
CA ILE A 807 29.09 -10.41 -23.32
C ILE A 807 29.16 -11.92 -23.63
N ARG A 808 29.89 -12.34 -24.68
CA ARG A 808 30.05 -13.75 -25.03
C ARG A 808 30.77 -14.54 -23.94
N GLU A 809 31.85 -13.96 -23.39
CA GLU A 809 32.56 -14.56 -22.26
C GLU A 809 31.65 -14.72 -21.02
N LEU A 810 30.83 -13.71 -20.74
CA LEU A 810 29.87 -13.76 -19.61
C LEU A 810 28.79 -14.80 -19.84
N ASP A 811 28.28 -14.93 -21.07
CA ASP A 811 27.30 -15.93 -21.46
C ASP A 811 27.87 -17.35 -21.30
N GLU A 812 29.12 -17.56 -21.67
CA GLU A 812 29.80 -18.87 -21.55
C GLU A 812 30.13 -19.21 -20.10
N ALA A 813 30.60 -18.20 -19.33
CA ALA A 813 31.02 -18.41 -17.94
C ALA A 813 29.82 -18.43 -16.97
N GLU A 814 28.64 -17.88 -17.34
CA GLU A 814 27.47 -17.67 -16.48
C GLU A 814 27.80 -17.01 -15.15
N THR A 815 28.82 -16.17 -15.14
CA THR A 815 29.32 -15.51 -13.93
C THR A 815 29.40 -14.00 -14.15
N TYR A 816 28.61 -13.27 -13.40
CA TYR A 816 28.49 -11.82 -13.47
C TYR A 816 28.97 -11.18 -12.17
N ARG A 817 30.01 -10.38 -12.25
CA ARG A 817 30.63 -9.79 -11.07
C ARG A 817 30.21 -8.35 -10.87
N PRO A 818 29.96 -7.92 -9.63
CA PRO A 818 29.78 -6.51 -9.35
C PRO A 818 31.11 -5.78 -9.45
N ASP A 819 31.10 -4.58 -10.03
CA ASP A 819 32.27 -3.72 -10.09
C ASP A 819 32.32 -2.81 -8.85
N PRO A 820 33.40 -2.88 -8.01
CA PRO A 820 33.59 -1.99 -6.87
C PRO A 820 33.76 -0.52 -7.27
N GLY A 821 34.14 -0.24 -8.52
CA GLY A 821 34.32 1.10 -9.07
C GLY A 821 33.04 1.71 -9.66
N ALA A 822 31.98 0.93 -9.76
CA ALA A 822 30.72 1.34 -10.37
C ALA A 822 30.00 2.47 -9.63
N GLU A 823 29.13 3.19 -10.34
CA GLU A 823 28.25 4.18 -9.71
C GLU A 823 27.09 3.51 -8.95
N CYS A 824 27.38 3.01 -7.74
CA CYS A 824 26.43 2.24 -6.94
C CYS A 824 25.40 3.08 -6.16
N PHE A 825 25.53 4.42 -6.10
CA PHE A 825 24.68 5.24 -5.23
C PHE A 825 23.19 5.07 -5.53
N PHE A 826 22.81 5.06 -6.81
CA PHE A 826 21.43 4.89 -7.27
C PHE A 826 21.11 3.48 -7.77
N CYS A 827 21.97 2.50 -7.52
CA CYS A 827 21.77 1.13 -7.99
C CYS A 827 20.60 0.47 -7.26
N ASP A 828 19.64 -0.07 -8.02
CA ASP A 828 18.47 -0.78 -7.50
C ASP A 828 18.77 -2.19 -6.99
N PHE A 829 19.95 -2.73 -7.33
CA PHE A 829 20.32 -4.12 -7.09
C PHE A 829 21.21 -4.34 -5.87
N LYS A 830 21.35 -3.33 -4.98
CA LYS A 830 22.09 -3.49 -3.72
C LYS A 830 21.72 -4.74 -2.92
N PRO A 831 20.39 -5.08 -2.80
CA PRO A 831 19.98 -6.27 -2.06
C PRO A 831 20.43 -7.61 -2.69
N LEU A 832 20.89 -7.59 -3.93
CA LEU A 832 21.38 -8.78 -4.66
C LEU A 832 22.91 -8.74 -4.92
N CYS A 833 23.55 -7.64 -4.51
CA CYS A 833 24.97 -7.39 -4.80
C CYS A 833 25.85 -7.81 -3.64
N SER A 834 26.82 -8.68 -3.89
CA SER A 834 27.77 -9.17 -2.87
C SER A 834 28.68 -8.10 -2.25
N LEU A 835 28.73 -6.90 -2.84
CA LEU A 835 29.44 -5.75 -2.26
C LEU A 835 28.67 -5.09 -1.09
N TYR A 836 27.40 -5.43 -0.93
CA TYR A 836 26.54 -4.91 0.12
C TYR A 836 26.15 -6.02 1.10
N PRO A 837 25.99 -5.73 2.41
CA PRO A 837 25.65 -6.74 3.41
C PRO A 837 24.38 -7.52 3.08
N GLU A 838 23.38 -6.85 2.50
CA GLU A 838 22.07 -7.43 2.15
C GLU A 838 22.17 -8.46 1.02
N GLY A 839 23.15 -8.32 0.13
CA GLY A 839 23.36 -9.20 -1.02
C GLY A 839 24.45 -10.25 -0.81
N GLN A 840 25.07 -10.27 0.37
CA GLN A 840 26.07 -11.28 0.67
C GLN A 840 25.42 -12.66 0.83
N PRO A 841 26.04 -13.73 0.29
CA PRO A 841 25.49 -15.07 0.46
C PRO A 841 25.48 -15.45 1.94
N LEU A 842 24.37 -16.03 2.41
CA LEU A 842 24.21 -16.53 3.78
C LEU A 842 25.32 -17.53 4.16
N PHE A 843 25.95 -18.14 3.15
CA PHE A 843 27.06 -19.07 3.31
C PHE A 843 28.23 -18.61 2.42
N PRO A 844 29.41 -18.27 2.97
CA PRO A 844 30.54 -17.86 2.15
C PRO A 844 30.98 -18.97 1.20
N ALA A 845 31.38 -18.57 -0.02
CA ALA A 845 31.77 -19.50 -1.08
C ALA A 845 32.96 -20.43 -0.74
N GLU A 846 33.82 -20.05 0.23
CA GLU A 846 34.91 -20.87 0.74
C GLU A 846 34.46 -22.12 1.52
N ALA A 847 33.15 -22.27 1.78
CA ALA A 847 32.56 -23.44 2.39
C ALA A 847 32.18 -24.52 1.37
N VAL A 848 32.47 -24.36 0.08
CA VAL A 848 32.26 -25.38 -0.97
C VAL A 848 33.62 -26.03 -1.24
N PRO A 849 33.87 -27.32 -0.82
CA PRO A 849 35.06 -28.03 -1.21
C PRO A 849 35.10 -28.32 -2.69
#